data_c8dd675298686b6b2dda8003ce12ee8d
#
_entry.id   c8dd675298686b6b2dda8003ce12ee8d
#
_cell.length_a   1.000
_cell.length_b   1.000
_cell.length_c   1.000
_cell.angle_alpha   90.00
_cell.angle_beta   90.00
_cell.angle_gamma   90.00
#
_symmetry.space_group_name_H-M   'P 1'
#
loop_
_entity.id
_entity.type
_entity.pdbx_description
1 polymer ?
#
loop_
_entity_poly.entity_id
_entity_poly.type
_entity_poly.pdbx_seq_one_letter_code
_entity_poly.pdbx_strand_id
1 'polypeptide(L)'
;GLVGSEMCIRDRFNNINQQNFSFEDILGVSGGSGRGRRGGVGQYMVRPQSGVASVNAIGVNYSDTWGKRDQVSFQGSYFFNNTDTRNRSTIDKWYESPMPVDTLSTRGYSDTESYNHRFNARLEWKISDNQNLMVRPSFSYQSNDPLSTTQGWQFGESGYSRTENRSDALRHGYNVRTNAVYRAKLGKDGRTITVDGDVNYSDNTNNSNSFSNVLPLSDLRPDGVDAPWGWDTTGYTRLRYLRNLAPSSSYRLRGQFTYTEPVAKYAQVSLQYRISYDYQERDKKSYITGADYSIAGLTPDGALSNSYRSNYLTQSAGPGFRYSKERNTFIANVFYQRSSLDGQIVRDDADKIRHSYNNVTYFMMGQLNINRENSLRLYVSSYTDNPSITDLQNVADVSDAQNITKGNPDLNPTYSHRVNFHYINSNVEKGRTFMWMFSMQNTSDYNATHVVSNPGTITLGGVQYKPNYYSTPVNLDGYWSLRTHLSYGFPIGFLKSNFNVMAGVSYSLTPSMLGGEVDADGFITGGKRNDTSNIGYDFNTVLGSNISENVDFTLSWNGTYNEATNSLGESGSKNRYFNHRAQGNMKFVFPLGFTFTGSVAYTQYIGFTNDYDDSYLLCNAWIGKKIFKNKRGEIMFGVNDLLNRNKAFARTTGSGLSLIHISEPTRPERIS
;
A
#
# COMPACT_ATOMS: atom_id res chain seq x y z
N GLY A 1 39.84 19.21 -12.15
CA GLY A 1 39.04 19.91 -11.17
C GLY A 1 38.53 18.93 -10.14
N LEU A 2 38.80 19.20 -8.86
CA LEU A 2 38.22 18.50 -7.74
C LEU A 2 36.71 18.67 -7.84
N VAL A 3 35.98 17.61 -8.18
CA VAL A 3 34.55 17.53 -7.98
C VAL A 3 34.36 17.34 -6.48
N GLY A 4 33.88 18.38 -5.80
CA GLY A 4 33.78 18.40 -4.35
C GLY A 4 32.84 17.33 -3.84
N SER A 5 33.24 16.66 -2.76
CA SER A 5 32.36 15.83 -1.95
C SER A 5 31.25 16.69 -1.35
N GLU A 6 29.99 16.31 -1.52
CA GLU A 6 28.86 17.02 -0.92
C GLU A 6 28.31 16.20 0.26
N MET A 7 28.31 16.84 1.43
CA MET A 7 27.66 16.31 2.63
C MET A 7 26.54 17.26 3.07
N CYS A 8 25.32 16.77 3.11
CA CYS A 8 24.16 17.52 3.61
C CYS A 8 23.64 16.87 4.90
N ILE A 9 23.49 17.67 5.94
CA ILE A 9 22.85 17.27 7.21
C ILE A 9 21.54 18.05 7.31
N ARG A 10 20.45 17.35 7.55
CA ARG A 10 19.13 17.96 7.77
C ARG A 10 18.49 17.42 9.02
N ASP A 11 17.95 18.32 9.82
CA ASP A 11 17.24 18.04 11.06
C ASP A 11 15.88 18.70 11.06
N ARG A 12 14.85 17.98 11.50
CA ARG A 12 13.48 18.49 11.55
C ARG A 12 12.71 17.92 12.74
N PHE A 13 11.95 18.81 13.37
CA PHE A 13 11.02 18.52 14.45
C PHE A 13 9.63 18.99 14.06
N ASN A 14 8.60 18.17 14.21
CA ASN A 14 7.21 18.61 14.08
C ASN A 14 6.27 17.78 14.97
N ASN A 15 5.12 18.33 15.27
CA ASN A 15 4.06 17.71 16.07
C ASN A 15 2.80 17.41 15.25
N ILE A 16 2.90 17.41 13.95
CA ILE A 16 1.81 17.14 13.03
C ILE A 16 2.14 15.91 12.19
N ASN A 17 1.11 15.17 11.78
CA ASN A 17 1.23 13.97 10.99
C ASN A 17 1.56 14.30 9.52
N GLN A 18 2.69 14.98 9.27
CA GLN A 18 3.18 15.30 7.95
C GLN A 18 4.56 14.69 7.71
N GLN A 19 4.81 14.37 6.46
CA GLN A 19 6.11 13.87 6.03
C GLN A 19 7.19 14.94 6.23
N ASN A 20 8.21 14.62 7.01
CA ASN A 20 9.26 15.58 7.40
C ASN A 20 10.30 15.85 6.34
N PHE A 21 10.40 14.98 5.34
CA PHE A 21 11.40 15.08 4.28
C PHE A 21 10.70 15.16 2.92
N SER A 22 11.16 16.08 2.08
CA SER A 22 10.70 16.17 0.70
C SER A 22 11.19 14.96 -0.10
N PHE A 23 10.56 14.74 -1.24
CA PHE A 23 10.99 13.72 -2.20
C PHE A 23 12.46 13.90 -2.60
N GLU A 24 12.93 15.16 -2.76
CA GLU A 24 14.31 15.47 -3.06
C GLU A 24 15.25 15.16 -1.91
N ASP A 25 14.82 15.29 -0.66
CA ASP A 25 15.62 14.98 0.51
C ASP A 25 15.90 13.47 0.63
N ILE A 26 14.94 12.66 0.22
CA ILE A 26 15.05 11.19 0.22
C ILE A 26 15.78 10.70 -1.04
N LEU A 27 15.65 11.43 -2.14
CA LEU A 27 16.24 11.12 -3.43
C LEU A 27 17.67 11.62 -3.63
N GLY A 28 18.31 12.25 -2.64
CA GLY A 28 19.71 12.65 -2.74
C GLY A 28 20.65 11.56 -3.27
N VAL A 29 20.25 10.30 -3.14
CA VAL A 29 20.94 9.12 -3.68
C VAL A 29 20.48 8.72 -5.09
N SER A 30 19.35 9.22 -5.59
CA SER A 30 18.75 8.80 -6.85
C SER A 30 18.75 9.84 -7.96
N GLY A 31 19.34 11.01 -7.75
CA GLY A 31 19.40 12.13 -8.69
C GLY A 31 20.20 11.90 -9.97
N GLY A 32 20.28 10.70 -10.46
CA GLY A 32 20.72 10.38 -11.81
C GLY A 32 19.51 10.21 -12.72
N SER A 33 19.43 11.01 -13.78
CA SER A 33 18.43 10.98 -14.85
C SER A 33 18.32 9.61 -15.55
N GLY A 34 17.86 8.59 -14.84
CA GLY A 34 17.54 7.27 -15.34
C GLY A 34 16.02 7.10 -15.46
N ARG A 35 15.47 7.38 -16.63
CA ARG A 35 14.13 6.92 -17.01
C ARG A 35 14.06 5.42 -16.85
N GLY A 36 13.31 4.95 -15.89
CA GLY A 36 12.91 3.55 -15.88
C GLY A 36 13.03 2.86 -14.52
N ARG A 37 11.93 2.58 -14.03
CA ARG A 37 11.40 1.69 -12.98
C ARG A 37 10.76 2.45 -11.82
N ARG A 38 9.44 2.25 -11.70
CA ARG A 38 8.67 2.38 -10.47
C ARG A 38 9.21 1.40 -9.39
N GLY A 39 10.45 1.55 -9.01
CA GLY A 39 10.99 1.01 -7.78
C GLY A 39 10.62 2.02 -6.71
N GLY A 40 9.63 1.66 -5.89
CA GLY A 40 8.92 2.60 -5.07
C GLY A 40 9.79 3.40 -4.12
N VAL A 41 9.95 4.67 -4.44
CA VAL A 41 10.37 5.69 -3.47
C VAL A 41 9.42 5.70 -2.28
N GLY A 42 8.17 5.27 -2.47
CA GLY A 42 7.19 5.09 -1.41
C GLY A 42 7.59 4.15 -0.27
N GLN A 43 8.52 3.21 -0.49
CA GLN A 43 9.02 2.36 0.61
C GLN A 43 10.00 3.10 1.55
N TYR A 44 10.56 4.23 1.10
CA TYR A 44 11.46 5.08 1.91
C TYR A 44 10.73 6.27 2.52
N MET A 45 9.47 6.48 2.19
CA MET A 45 8.64 7.54 2.73
C MET A 45 7.96 7.07 4.01
N VAL A 46 8.06 7.85 5.07
CA VAL A 46 7.18 7.71 6.22
C VAL A 46 5.79 8.14 5.74
N ARG A 47 4.86 7.19 5.66
CA ARG A 47 3.47 7.51 5.27
C ARG A 47 2.86 8.38 6.36
N PRO A 48 2.08 9.42 6.00
CA PRO A 48 1.27 10.12 6.97
C PRO A 48 0.40 9.11 7.71
N GLN A 49 0.47 9.12 9.02
CA GLN A 49 -0.38 8.29 9.88
C GLN A 49 -1.57 9.13 10.33
N SER A 50 -2.70 8.49 10.59
CA SER A 50 -3.84 9.15 11.18
C SER A 50 -3.51 9.56 12.62
N GLY A 51 -4.02 10.70 13.09
CA GLY A 51 -3.82 11.18 14.45
C GLY A 51 -2.79 12.29 14.60
N VAL A 52 -2.42 12.59 15.82
CA VAL A 52 -1.36 13.55 16.16
C VAL A 52 -0.04 12.81 16.30
N ALA A 53 0.99 13.29 15.62
CA ALA A 53 2.33 12.70 15.69
C ALA A 53 3.36 13.73 16.09
N SER A 54 4.22 13.39 17.06
CA SER A 54 5.48 14.09 17.33
C SER A 54 6.59 13.37 16.59
N VAL A 55 7.34 14.08 15.75
CA VAL A 55 8.35 13.47 14.90
C VAL A 55 9.68 14.20 15.07
N ASN A 56 10.72 13.42 15.38
CA ASN A 56 12.12 13.86 15.44
C ASN A 56 12.87 13.11 14.35
N ALA A 57 13.60 13.82 13.51
CA ALA A 57 14.27 13.18 12.41
C ALA A 57 15.59 13.85 12.03
N ILE A 58 16.58 13.04 11.65
CA ILE A 58 17.89 13.46 11.17
C ILE A 58 18.27 12.70 9.90
N GLY A 59 18.84 13.39 8.93
CA GLY A 59 19.31 12.79 7.70
C GLY A 59 20.69 13.30 7.30
N VAL A 60 21.53 12.38 6.83
CA VAL A 60 22.88 12.66 6.32
C VAL A 60 23.01 12.08 4.93
N ASN A 61 23.44 12.88 3.96
CA ASN A 61 23.73 12.47 2.60
C ASN A 61 25.19 12.76 2.26
N TYR A 62 25.83 11.82 1.59
CA TYR A 62 27.18 11.95 1.10
C TYR A 62 27.25 11.51 -0.36
N SER A 63 27.96 12.27 -1.21
CA SER A 63 28.19 11.92 -2.60
C SER A 63 29.61 12.32 -3.00
N ASP A 64 30.32 11.41 -3.67
CA ASP A 64 31.66 11.65 -4.16
C ASP A 64 31.99 10.78 -5.37
N THR A 65 33.03 11.17 -6.12
CA THR A 65 33.56 10.43 -7.26
C THR A 65 35.08 10.32 -7.16
N TRP A 66 35.60 9.10 -7.42
CA TRP A 66 37.01 8.78 -7.25
C TRP A 66 37.59 8.11 -8.51
N GLY A 67 38.91 8.18 -8.63
CA GLY A 67 39.68 7.51 -9.68
C GLY A 67 39.92 8.40 -10.90
N LYS A 68 40.72 7.89 -11.84
CA LYS A 68 40.99 8.57 -13.09
C LYS A 68 39.70 8.60 -13.94
N ARG A 69 39.24 9.78 -14.39
CA ARG A 69 38.01 9.98 -15.18
C ARG A 69 36.72 9.54 -14.45
N ASP A 70 36.63 9.78 -13.14
CA ASP A 70 35.43 9.44 -12.35
C ASP A 70 35.01 7.98 -12.49
N GLN A 71 35.98 7.07 -12.31
CA GLN A 71 35.72 5.62 -12.47
C GLN A 71 34.79 5.05 -11.43
N VAL A 72 34.84 5.59 -10.20
CA VAL A 72 34.01 5.13 -9.09
C VAL A 72 33.14 6.31 -8.63
N SER A 73 31.84 6.14 -8.66
CA SER A 73 30.88 7.07 -8.07
C SER A 73 30.20 6.41 -6.89
N PHE A 74 30.23 7.08 -5.76
CA PHE A 74 29.55 6.63 -4.54
C PHE A 74 28.55 7.68 -4.08
N GLN A 75 27.37 7.24 -3.71
CA GLN A 75 26.33 8.04 -3.07
C GLN A 75 25.81 7.24 -1.88
N GLY A 76 25.69 7.86 -0.72
CA GLY A 76 25.19 7.24 0.49
C GLY A 76 24.26 8.18 1.23
N SER A 77 23.24 7.61 1.86
CA SER A 77 22.34 8.34 2.74
C SER A 77 22.04 7.51 4.00
N TYR A 78 22.02 8.18 5.12
CA TYR A 78 21.52 7.65 6.37
C TYR A 78 20.38 8.54 6.86
N PHE A 79 19.35 7.90 7.36
CA PHE A 79 18.17 8.56 7.85
C PHE A 79 17.68 7.88 9.13
N PHE A 80 17.42 8.70 10.13
CA PHE A 80 16.81 8.29 11.39
C PHE A 80 15.56 9.09 11.64
N ASN A 81 14.49 8.47 12.13
CA ASN A 81 13.37 9.15 12.73
C ASN A 81 12.80 8.38 13.92
N ASN A 82 12.38 9.15 14.91
CA ASN A 82 11.50 8.73 15.98
C ASN A 82 10.14 9.39 15.80
N THR A 83 9.08 8.64 15.97
CA THR A 83 7.71 9.13 15.83
C THR A 83 6.87 8.59 16.98
N ASP A 84 6.24 9.49 17.72
CA ASP A 84 5.20 9.19 18.71
C ASP A 84 3.84 9.62 18.13
N THR A 85 2.93 8.68 17.95
CA THR A 85 1.65 8.90 17.28
C THR A 85 0.50 8.46 18.16
N ARG A 86 -0.46 9.37 18.37
CA ARG A 86 -1.72 9.11 19.07
C ARG A 86 -2.87 9.27 18.11
N ASN A 87 -3.71 8.25 18.03
CA ASN A 87 -4.85 8.25 17.13
C ASN A 87 -6.13 7.79 17.84
N ARG A 88 -7.24 8.47 17.51
CA ARG A 88 -8.60 8.00 17.81
C ARG A 88 -9.30 7.72 16.49
N SER A 89 -9.98 6.61 16.41
CA SER A 89 -10.71 6.21 15.20
C SER A 89 -12.10 5.72 15.55
N THR A 90 -13.04 6.01 14.66
CA THR A 90 -14.36 5.38 14.64
C THR A 90 -14.49 4.65 13.31
N ILE A 91 -14.91 3.39 13.36
CA ILE A 91 -15.11 2.56 12.19
C ILE A 91 -16.55 2.06 12.26
N ASP A 92 -17.35 2.46 11.28
CA ASP A 92 -18.70 1.96 11.12
C ASP A 92 -18.75 1.08 9.87
N LYS A 93 -19.22 -0.15 10.05
CA LYS A 93 -19.39 -1.13 8.98
C LYS A 93 -20.86 -1.46 8.84
N TRP A 94 -21.35 -1.43 7.63
CA TRP A 94 -22.68 -1.90 7.27
C TRP A 94 -22.52 -3.04 6.29
N TYR A 95 -23.21 -4.13 6.57
CA TYR A 95 -23.29 -5.28 5.68
C TYR A 95 -24.57 -5.15 4.85
N GLU A 96 -24.44 -5.26 3.53
CA GLU A 96 -25.56 -5.12 2.59
C GLU A 96 -26.09 -6.50 2.20
N SER A 97 -27.41 -6.58 1.88
CA SER A 97 -28.03 -7.80 1.33
C SER A 97 -27.13 -8.42 0.22
N PRO A 98 -26.97 -9.75 0.15
CA PRO A 98 -27.72 -10.81 0.86
C PRO A 98 -27.19 -11.20 2.23
N MET A 99 -26.25 -10.47 2.80
CA MET A 99 -25.83 -10.69 4.17
C MET A 99 -26.89 -10.15 5.15
N PRO A 100 -27.02 -10.73 6.37
CA PRO A 100 -27.85 -10.12 7.40
C PRO A 100 -27.46 -8.67 7.59
N VAL A 101 -28.43 -7.77 7.74
CA VAL A 101 -28.17 -6.33 7.94
C VAL A 101 -27.59 -6.14 9.34
N ASP A 102 -26.30 -6.33 9.45
CA ASP A 102 -25.56 -6.13 10.67
C ASP A 102 -24.79 -4.81 10.59
N THR A 103 -24.84 -4.04 11.65
CA THR A 103 -24.01 -2.85 11.83
C THR A 103 -22.97 -3.13 12.89
N LEU A 104 -21.71 -2.89 12.59
CA LEU A 104 -20.60 -2.93 13.54
C LEU A 104 -20.01 -1.53 13.66
N SER A 105 -20.15 -0.92 14.84
CA SER A 105 -19.49 0.33 15.19
C SER A 105 -18.32 0.05 16.12
N THR A 106 -17.14 0.53 15.79
CA THR A 106 -15.93 0.35 16.58
C THR A 106 -15.27 1.68 16.87
N ARG A 107 -15.00 1.97 18.14
CA ARG A 107 -14.19 3.10 18.58
C ARG A 107 -12.81 2.61 19.00
N GLY A 108 -11.77 3.18 18.44
CA GLY A 108 -10.38 2.81 18.70
C GLY A 108 -9.56 3.96 19.23
N TYR A 109 -8.64 3.65 20.13
CA TYR A 109 -7.54 4.50 20.54
C TYR A 109 -6.25 3.74 20.30
N SER A 110 -5.25 4.39 19.73
CA SER A 110 -3.90 3.84 19.62
C SER A 110 -2.84 4.87 19.98
N ASP A 111 -1.82 4.40 20.67
CA ASP A 111 -0.60 5.12 20.99
C ASP A 111 0.58 4.29 20.51
N THR A 112 1.45 4.87 19.69
CA THR A 112 2.53 4.12 19.04
C THR A 112 3.80 4.92 18.98
N GLU A 113 4.84 4.44 19.64
CA GLU A 113 6.18 4.94 19.48
C GLU A 113 6.94 4.11 18.45
N SER A 114 7.63 4.78 17.52
CA SER A 114 8.35 4.13 16.43
C SER A 114 9.74 4.73 16.24
N TYR A 115 10.72 3.85 16.08
CA TYR A 115 12.10 4.20 15.72
C TYR A 115 12.43 3.57 14.37
N ASN A 116 12.97 4.38 13.45
CA ASN A 116 13.37 3.92 12.14
C ASN A 116 14.79 4.37 11.82
N HIS A 117 15.61 3.42 11.41
CA HIS A 117 16.94 3.65 10.85
C HIS A 117 16.94 3.17 9.42
N ARG A 118 17.45 3.99 8.49
CA ARG A 118 17.55 3.64 7.07
C ARG A 118 18.90 4.07 6.54
N PHE A 119 19.56 3.13 5.91
CA PHE A 119 20.80 3.35 5.19
C PHE A 119 20.61 2.92 3.75
N ASN A 120 21.01 3.76 2.79
CA ASN A 120 21.03 3.42 1.38
C ASN A 120 22.35 3.87 0.79
N ALA A 121 22.91 3.06 -0.11
CA ALA A 121 24.07 3.46 -0.87
C ALA A 121 23.93 3.03 -2.34
N ARG A 122 24.68 3.70 -3.18
CA ARG A 122 24.85 3.37 -4.59
C ARG A 122 26.31 3.52 -4.94
N LEU A 123 26.90 2.44 -5.38
CA LEU A 123 28.23 2.37 -5.93
C LEU A 123 28.14 2.09 -7.43
N GLU A 124 28.69 2.94 -8.25
CA GLU A 124 28.89 2.69 -9.68
C GLU A 124 30.39 2.63 -9.96
N TRP A 125 30.85 1.52 -10.50
CA TRP A 125 32.23 1.29 -10.85
C TRP A 125 32.35 0.98 -12.34
N LYS A 126 32.95 1.91 -13.08
CA LYS A 126 33.39 1.73 -14.46
C LYS A 126 34.73 0.98 -14.44
N ILE A 127 34.65 -0.37 -14.44
CA ILE A 127 35.84 -1.24 -14.38
C ILE A 127 36.72 -0.98 -15.62
N SER A 128 36.07 -0.81 -16.77
CA SER A 128 36.69 -0.42 -18.04
C SER A 128 35.66 0.32 -18.92
N ASP A 129 36.06 0.77 -20.11
CA ASP A 129 35.14 1.38 -21.08
C ASP A 129 34.02 0.41 -21.53
N ASN A 130 34.26 -0.89 -21.36
CA ASN A 130 33.34 -1.95 -21.77
C ASN A 130 32.64 -2.63 -20.61
N GLN A 131 33.01 -2.35 -19.36
CA GLN A 131 32.48 -3.06 -18.18
C GLN A 131 32.08 -2.06 -17.10
N ASN A 132 30.86 -2.26 -16.58
CA ASN A 132 30.30 -1.46 -15.51
C ASN A 132 29.65 -2.37 -14.47
N LEU A 133 29.95 -2.11 -13.20
CA LEU A 133 29.31 -2.72 -12.04
C LEU A 133 28.57 -1.65 -11.25
N MET A 134 27.32 -1.88 -10.93
CA MET A 134 26.52 -1.05 -10.03
C MET A 134 26.01 -1.89 -8.89
N VAL A 135 26.23 -1.44 -7.65
CA VAL A 135 25.76 -2.10 -6.43
C VAL A 135 24.95 -1.11 -5.61
N ARG A 136 23.79 -1.52 -5.15
CA ARG A 136 22.85 -0.70 -4.36
C ARG A 136 22.46 -1.44 -3.08
N PRO A 137 23.26 -1.37 -2.01
CA PRO A 137 22.86 -1.90 -0.72
C PRO A 137 21.90 -0.94 -0.04
N SER A 138 20.95 -1.51 0.67
CA SER A 138 20.07 -0.80 1.58
C SER A 138 19.85 -1.62 2.83
N PHE A 139 19.77 -0.92 3.96
CA PHE A 139 19.47 -1.49 5.26
C PHE A 139 18.40 -0.65 5.93
N SER A 140 17.43 -1.30 6.55
CA SER A 140 16.48 -0.63 7.42
C SER A 140 16.25 -1.45 8.67
N TYR A 141 16.17 -0.74 9.79
CA TYR A 141 15.73 -1.27 11.07
C TYR A 141 14.55 -0.44 11.56
N GLN A 142 13.52 -1.12 12.05
CA GLN A 142 12.34 -0.48 12.64
C GLN A 142 11.98 -1.18 13.94
N SER A 143 11.70 -0.38 14.98
CA SER A 143 11.05 -0.82 16.20
C SER A 143 9.79 0.00 16.40
N ASN A 144 8.69 -0.62 16.82
CA ASN A 144 7.51 0.09 17.24
C ASN A 144 6.78 -0.64 18.38
N ASP A 145 6.21 0.16 19.27
CA ASP A 145 5.53 -0.27 20.47
C ASP A 145 4.08 0.24 20.45
N PRO A 146 3.18 -0.38 19.68
CA PRO A 146 1.78 0.03 19.61
C PRO A 146 1.01 -0.46 20.83
N LEU A 147 0.35 0.46 21.51
CA LEU A 147 -0.74 0.20 22.42
C LEU A 147 -2.05 0.53 21.71
N SER A 148 -2.99 -0.40 21.64
CA SER A 148 -4.30 -0.17 21.06
C SER A 148 -5.41 -0.66 21.98
N THR A 149 -6.49 0.11 22.01
CA THR A 149 -7.73 -0.26 22.70
C THR A 149 -8.87 -0.04 21.71
N THR A 150 -9.75 -1.03 21.58
CA THR A 150 -10.94 -0.93 20.74
C THR A 150 -12.17 -1.38 21.51
N GLN A 151 -13.26 -0.65 21.32
CA GLN A 151 -14.59 -1.00 21.80
C GLN A 151 -15.51 -1.09 20.58
N GLY A 152 -16.18 -2.23 20.45
CA GLY A 152 -17.08 -2.51 19.33
C GLY A 152 -18.48 -2.81 19.80
N TRP A 153 -19.46 -2.41 19.00
CA TRP A 153 -20.87 -2.73 19.16
C TRP A 153 -21.37 -3.32 17.86
N GLN A 154 -21.95 -4.49 17.91
CA GLN A 154 -22.57 -5.12 16.77
C GLN A 154 -24.07 -5.22 17.00
N PHE A 155 -24.84 -4.86 15.97
CA PHE A 155 -26.31 -4.87 15.97
C PHE A 155 -26.79 -5.52 14.68
N GLY A 156 -27.72 -6.48 14.76
CA GLY A 156 -28.29 -7.09 13.58
C GLY A 156 -29.15 -8.32 13.89
N GLU A 157 -29.51 -9.05 12.83
CA GLU A 157 -30.30 -10.28 12.95
C GLU A 157 -29.56 -11.39 13.72
N SER A 158 -28.22 -11.35 13.70
CA SER A 158 -27.36 -12.28 14.46
C SER A 158 -27.35 -12.01 15.97
N GLY A 159 -27.98 -10.92 16.41
CA GLY A 159 -28.04 -10.50 17.81
C GLY A 159 -27.25 -9.25 18.11
N TYR A 160 -27.10 -8.95 19.40
CA TYR A 160 -26.35 -7.80 19.90
C TYR A 160 -25.10 -8.29 20.62
N SER A 161 -23.96 -7.67 20.34
CA SER A 161 -22.74 -7.94 21.08
C SER A 161 -21.92 -6.66 21.32
N ARG A 162 -21.22 -6.65 22.45
CA ARG A 162 -20.20 -5.64 22.75
C ARG A 162 -18.86 -6.33 22.85
N THR A 163 -17.86 -5.76 22.22
CA THR A 163 -16.49 -6.23 22.29
C THR A 163 -15.58 -5.17 22.90
N GLU A 164 -14.64 -5.61 23.74
CA GLU A 164 -13.57 -4.78 24.23
C GLU A 164 -12.26 -5.52 23.99
N ASN A 165 -11.35 -4.88 23.24
CA ASN A 165 -10.04 -5.44 22.95
C ASN A 165 -8.96 -4.44 23.37
N ARG A 166 -7.92 -4.95 24.01
CA ARG A 166 -6.68 -4.21 24.27
C ARG A 166 -5.51 -5.03 23.78
N SER A 167 -4.60 -4.39 23.12
CA SER A 167 -3.36 -5.02 22.68
C SER A 167 -2.20 -4.09 22.89
N ASP A 168 -1.14 -4.59 23.51
CA ASP A 168 0.17 -4.02 23.52
C ASP A 168 1.13 -4.94 22.79
N ALA A 169 1.99 -4.39 21.96
CA ALA A 169 2.93 -5.18 21.18
C ALA A 169 4.31 -4.54 21.15
N LEU A 170 5.33 -5.36 21.10
CA LEU A 170 6.69 -4.98 20.75
C LEU A 170 7.04 -5.59 19.41
N ARG A 171 7.23 -4.73 18.42
CA ARG A 171 7.55 -5.13 17.05
C ARG A 171 8.90 -4.54 16.67
N HIS A 172 9.83 -5.38 16.26
CA HIS A 172 11.09 -4.93 15.73
C HIS A 172 11.51 -5.83 14.58
N GLY A 173 12.25 -5.24 13.66
CA GLY A 173 12.72 -5.99 12.51
C GLY A 173 13.74 -5.22 11.70
N TYR A 174 14.49 -5.95 10.91
CA TYR A 174 15.43 -5.38 9.97
C TYR A 174 15.25 -5.99 8.58
N ASN A 175 15.58 -5.17 7.58
CA ASN A 175 15.58 -5.58 6.19
C ASN A 175 16.91 -5.17 5.56
N VAL A 176 17.56 -6.13 4.92
CA VAL A 176 18.79 -5.93 4.14
C VAL A 176 18.48 -6.25 2.70
N ARG A 177 18.68 -5.29 1.81
CA ARG A 177 18.51 -5.50 0.37
C ARG A 177 19.73 -5.03 -0.37
N THR A 178 20.18 -5.82 -1.34
CA THR A 178 21.26 -5.46 -2.23
C THR A 178 20.89 -5.83 -3.66
N ASN A 179 20.93 -4.86 -4.56
CA ASN A 179 20.84 -5.10 -6.00
C ASN A 179 22.21 -4.84 -6.63
N ALA A 180 22.70 -5.80 -7.40
CA ALA A 180 23.95 -5.69 -8.14
C ALA A 180 23.70 -5.93 -9.64
N VAL A 181 24.19 -5.01 -10.47
CA VAL A 181 24.06 -5.11 -11.94
C VAL A 181 25.43 -4.99 -12.56
N TYR A 182 25.87 -6.08 -13.18
CA TYR A 182 27.07 -6.11 -14.02
C TYR A 182 26.70 -6.07 -15.50
N ARG A 183 27.36 -5.22 -16.26
CA ARG A 183 27.20 -5.08 -17.71
C ARG A 183 28.54 -5.14 -18.40
N ALA A 184 28.62 -5.95 -19.46
CA ALA A 184 29.81 -6.04 -20.32
C ALA A 184 29.41 -5.92 -21.79
N LYS A 185 30.18 -5.11 -22.54
CA LYS A 185 30.14 -5.05 -24.01
C LYS A 185 31.12 -6.09 -24.58
N LEU A 186 30.69 -6.85 -25.57
CA LEU A 186 31.45 -7.97 -26.13
C LEU A 186 31.86 -7.69 -27.59
N GLY A 187 32.93 -6.96 -27.79
CA GLY A 187 33.56 -6.76 -29.09
C GLY A 187 32.68 -6.00 -30.12
N LYS A 188 31.57 -6.58 -30.56
CA LYS A 188 30.66 -5.98 -31.54
C LYS A 188 29.76 -4.94 -30.85
N ASP A 189 29.62 -3.76 -31.47
CA ASP A 189 28.75 -2.70 -30.96
C ASP A 189 27.30 -3.19 -30.77
N GLY A 190 26.79 -3.02 -29.56
CA GLY A 190 25.45 -3.47 -29.18
C GLY A 190 25.36 -4.92 -28.69
N ARG A 191 26.43 -5.72 -28.80
CA ARG A 191 26.49 -7.05 -28.17
C ARG A 191 26.82 -6.89 -26.69
N THR A 192 25.97 -7.39 -25.81
CA THR A 192 26.13 -7.18 -24.36
C THR A 192 25.73 -8.42 -23.56
N ILE A 193 26.41 -8.60 -22.44
CA ILE A 193 25.95 -9.44 -21.34
C ILE A 193 25.54 -8.54 -20.18
N THR A 194 24.38 -8.82 -19.58
CA THR A 194 23.95 -8.20 -18.34
C THR A 194 23.60 -9.29 -17.33
N VAL A 195 24.19 -9.18 -16.15
CA VAL A 195 23.85 -10.01 -14.99
C VAL A 195 23.27 -9.08 -13.93
N ASP A 196 22.03 -9.35 -13.53
CA ASP A 196 21.34 -8.61 -12.46
C ASP A 196 21.09 -9.58 -11.31
N GLY A 197 21.50 -9.21 -10.10
CA GLY A 197 21.26 -9.95 -8.87
C GLY A 197 20.55 -9.08 -7.85
N ASP A 198 19.54 -9.62 -7.18
CA ASP A 198 18.82 -8.95 -6.08
C ASP A 198 18.72 -9.91 -4.91
N VAL A 199 19.23 -9.50 -3.76
CA VAL A 199 19.15 -10.24 -2.50
C VAL A 199 18.34 -9.39 -1.54
N ASN A 200 17.29 -9.95 -0.96
CA ASN A 200 16.51 -9.33 0.08
C ASN A 200 16.39 -10.29 1.26
N TYR A 201 16.82 -9.86 2.43
CA TYR A 201 16.65 -10.59 3.69
C TYR A 201 15.83 -9.72 4.66
N SER A 202 14.85 -10.31 5.31
CA SER A 202 14.02 -9.65 6.32
C SER A 202 13.84 -10.58 7.51
N ASP A 203 14.01 -10.01 8.68
CA ASP A 203 13.76 -10.67 9.96
C ASP A 203 12.90 -9.74 10.82
N ASN A 204 11.79 -10.26 11.34
CA ASN A 204 10.83 -9.48 12.10
C ASN A 204 10.35 -10.29 13.30
N THR A 205 10.23 -9.64 14.43
CA THR A 205 9.63 -10.17 15.65
C THR A 205 8.40 -9.33 15.99
N ASN A 206 7.28 -9.98 16.26
CA ASN A 206 6.06 -9.36 16.72
C ASN A 206 5.55 -10.10 17.96
N ASN A 207 5.90 -9.58 19.14
CA ASN A 207 5.44 -10.11 20.41
C ASN A 207 4.31 -9.22 20.90
N SER A 208 3.18 -9.81 21.30
CA SER A 208 2.04 -9.03 21.76
C SER A 208 1.32 -9.71 22.92
N ASN A 209 0.79 -8.88 23.81
CA ASN A 209 -0.22 -9.24 24.77
C ASN A 209 -1.55 -8.72 24.26
N SER A 210 -2.57 -9.53 24.31
CA SER A 210 -3.91 -9.11 23.93
C SER A 210 -4.95 -9.58 24.94
N PHE A 211 -5.84 -8.67 25.24
CA PHE A 211 -7.02 -8.88 26.03
C PHE A 211 -8.23 -8.74 25.12
N SER A 212 -9.16 -9.69 25.21
CA SER A 212 -10.43 -9.62 24.50
C SER A 212 -11.55 -10.00 25.44
N ASN A 213 -12.61 -9.21 25.41
CA ASN A 213 -13.84 -9.45 26.13
C ASN A 213 -15.01 -9.31 25.18
N VAL A 214 -15.81 -10.37 25.02
CA VAL A 214 -16.99 -10.40 24.17
C VAL A 214 -18.21 -10.66 25.05
N LEU A 215 -19.11 -9.69 25.09
CA LEU A 215 -20.38 -9.74 25.81
C LEU A 215 -21.50 -9.92 24.79
N PRO A 216 -22.07 -11.11 24.61
CA PRO A 216 -23.30 -11.27 23.84
C PRO A 216 -24.46 -10.63 24.63
N LEU A 217 -25.23 -9.80 23.97
CA LEU A 217 -26.39 -9.10 24.53
C LEU A 217 -27.69 -9.68 23.98
N SER A 218 -27.77 -11.01 23.84
CA SER A 218 -28.88 -11.71 23.19
C SER A 218 -30.26 -11.44 23.82
N ASP A 219 -30.30 -10.98 25.07
CA ASP A 219 -31.55 -10.86 25.82
C ASP A 219 -31.94 -9.41 26.16
N LEU A 220 -31.15 -8.46 25.78
CA LEU A 220 -31.40 -7.03 26.08
C LEU A 220 -31.49 -6.21 24.81
N ARG A 221 -32.72 -5.88 24.44
CA ARG A 221 -32.96 -4.84 23.43
C ARG A 221 -32.75 -3.50 24.12
N PRO A 222 -31.71 -2.72 23.75
CA PRO A 222 -31.56 -1.40 24.34
C PRO A 222 -32.60 -0.48 23.71
N ASP A 223 -33.59 -0.05 24.48
CA ASP A 223 -34.54 1.00 24.10
C ASP A 223 -33.90 2.40 24.08
N GLY A 224 -32.59 2.49 24.05
CA GLY A 224 -31.83 3.74 23.99
C GLY A 224 -30.38 3.53 23.60
N VAL A 225 -29.92 4.36 22.71
CA VAL A 225 -28.54 4.37 22.13
C VAL A 225 -27.46 4.68 23.18
N ASP A 226 -27.82 5.16 24.35
CA ASP A 226 -26.94 5.55 25.45
C ASP A 226 -27.14 4.62 26.66
N ALA A 227 -26.75 3.36 26.54
CA ALA A 227 -26.66 2.52 27.71
C ALA A 227 -25.50 2.95 28.62
N PRO A 228 -25.74 3.29 29.90
CA PRO A 228 -24.71 3.81 30.78
C PRO A 228 -23.63 2.77 31.06
N TRP A 229 -22.41 3.25 31.26
CA TRP A 229 -21.28 2.51 31.77
C TRP A 229 -21.63 1.88 33.12
N GLY A 230 -21.80 0.56 33.22
CA GLY A 230 -22.12 -0.12 34.46
C GLY A 230 -22.99 -1.37 34.33
N TRP A 231 -22.85 -2.09 33.23
CA TRP A 231 -23.62 -3.30 33.02
C TRP A 231 -23.12 -4.44 33.90
N ASP A 232 -24.06 -5.14 34.53
CA ASP A 232 -23.79 -6.34 35.29
C ASP A 232 -23.29 -7.45 34.33
N THR A 233 -22.05 -7.85 34.51
CA THR A 233 -21.33 -8.80 33.62
C THR A 233 -21.49 -10.26 34.06
N THR A 234 -22.43 -10.59 34.91
CA THR A 234 -22.53 -11.92 35.53
C THR A 234 -23.03 -13.05 34.61
N GLY A 235 -23.29 -12.74 33.33
CA GLY A 235 -23.97 -13.72 32.48
C GLY A 235 -23.16 -14.47 31.45
N TYR A 236 -22.25 -13.91 30.68
CA TYR A 236 -21.52 -14.61 29.58
C TYR A 236 -20.29 -13.87 29.11
N THR A 237 -19.28 -13.73 29.93
CA THR A 237 -18.04 -13.11 29.56
C THR A 237 -17.11 -14.13 28.89
N ARG A 238 -16.85 -14.02 27.61
CA ARG A 238 -15.71 -14.71 26.99
C ARG A 238 -14.45 -13.86 27.14
N LEU A 239 -13.97 -13.79 28.38
CA LEU A 239 -12.74 -13.11 28.73
C LEU A 239 -11.55 -13.95 28.29
N ARG A 240 -10.66 -13.37 27.49
CA ARG A 240 -9.48 -14.06 27.01
C ARG A 240 -8.24 -13.17 27.05
N TYR A 241 -7.20 -13.70 27.69
CA TYR A 241 -5.87 -13.11 27.68
C TYR A 241 -4.95 -13.98 26.83
N LEU A 242 -4.25 -13.37 25.88
CA LEU A 242 -3.33 -14.07 25.00
C LEU A 242 -1.97 -13.41 25.01
N ARG A 243 -0.92 -14.24 25.11
CA ARG A 243 0.45 -13.87 24.81
C ARG A 243 0.84 -14.49 23.47
N ASN A 244 1.18 -13.66 22.50
CA ASN A 244 1.60 -14.10 21.18
C ASN A 244 3.10 -13.81 20.98
N LEU A 245 3.82 -14.82 20.52
CA LEU A 245 5.21 -14.74 20.08
C LEU A 245 5.22 -15.09 18.59
N ALA A 246 5.59 -14.17 17.72
CA ALA A 246 5.51 -14.38 16.28
C ALA A 246 6.75 -13.85 15.52
N PRO A 247 7.91 -14.53 15.70
CA PRO A 247 9.06 -14.28 14.85
C PRO A 247 8.77 -14.73 13.41
N SER A 248 9.34 -14.01 12.45
CA SER A 248 9.28 -14.36 11.03
C SER A 248 10.55 -13.95 10.33
N SER A 249 11.09 -14.83 9.49
CA SER A 249 12.24 -14.53 8.63
C SER A 249 11.91 -14.87 7.18
N SER A 250 12.48 -14.11 6.28
CA SER A 250 12.36 -14.38 4.85
C SER A 250 13.61 -13.93 4.11
N TYR A 251 13.96 -14.67 3.07
CA TYR A 251 14.94 -14.22 2.10
C TYR A 251 14.49 -14.50 0.68
N ARG A 252 14.80 -13.56 -0.19
CA ARG A 252 14.52 -13.64 -1.61
C ARG A 252 15.80 -13.42 -2.39
N LEU A 253 16.13 -14.38 -3.22
CA LEU A 253 17.27 -14.33 -4.12
C LEU A 253 16.73 -14.27 -5.55
N ARG A 254 17.09 -13.25 -6.30
CA ARG A 254 16.74 -13.12 -7.72
C ARG A 254 18.00 -12.99 -8.55
N GLY A 255 18.04 -13.68 -9.64
CA GLY A 255 19.07 -13.59 -10.66
C GLY A 255 18.46 -13.43 -12.04
N GLN A 256 19.03 -12.56 -12.85
CA GLN A 256 18.69 -12.45 -14.26
C GLN A 256 19.97 -12.38 -15.09
N PHE A 257 20.06 -13.27 -16.05
CA PHE A 257 21.09 -13.26 -17.10
C PHE A 257 20.44 -12.82 -18.40
N THR A 258 21.06 -11.88 -19.10
CA THR A 258 20.59 -11.40 -20.40
C THR A 258 21.78 -11.33 -21.36
N TYR A 259 21.73 -12.08 -22.45
CA TYR A 259 22.59 -11.93 -23.61
C TYR A 259 21.85 -11.16 -24.69
N THR A 260 22.48 -10.15 -25.27
CA THR A 260 21.90 -9.31 -26.34
C THR A 260 22.81 -9.32 -27.55
N GLU A 261 22.24 -9.63 -28.72
CA GLU A 261 22.89 -9.66 -30.03
C GLU A 261 22.26 -8.62 -30.96
N PRO A 262 23.04 -7.69 -31.54
CA PRO A 262 22.55 -6.80 -32.58
C PRO A 262 22.41 -7.56 -33.91
N VAL A 263 21.19 -7.64 -34.41
CA VAL A 263 20.85 -8.34 -35.68
C VAL A 263 20.73 -7.37 -36.85
N ALA A 264 20.44 -6.09 -36.59
CA ALA A 264 20.41 -5.02 -37.58
C ALA A 264 20.77 -3.68 -36.93
N LYS A 265 20.97 -2.63 -37.73
CA LYS A 265 21.37 -1.28 -37.29
C LYS A 265 20.50 -0.75 -36.13
N TYR A 266 19.23 -1.09 -36.08
CA TYR A 266 18.26 -0.62 -35.09
C TYR A 266 17.55 -1.75 -34.33
N ALA A 267 17.94 -3.01 -34.58
CA ALA A 267 17.29 -4.17 -34.03
C ALA A 267 18.26 -5.08 -33.25
N GLN A 268 17.80 -5.55 -32.12
CA GLN A 268 18.52 -6.46 -31.23
C GLN A 268 17.59 -7.59 -30.81
N VAL A 269 18.16 -8.78 -30.71
CA VAL A 269 17.51 -9.93 -30.06
C VAL A 269 18.20 -10.20 -28.74
N SER A 270 17.49 -10.76 -27.80
CA SER A 270 18.07 -11.17 -26.52
C SER A 270 17.56 -12.55 -26.11
N LEU A 271 18.41 -13.27 -25.39
CA LEU A 271 18.03 -14.45 -24.64
C LEU A 271 18.13 -14.10 -23.15
N GLN A 272 17.06 -14.38 -22.42
CA GLN A 272 16.97 -14.04 -21.01
C GLN A 272 16.63 -15.29 -20.18
N TYR A 273 17.32 -15.43 -19.06
CA TYR A 273 17.01 -16.42 -18.04
C TYR A 273 16.85 -15.69 -16.70
N ARG A 274 15.79 -16.03 -15.97
CA ARG A 274 15.48 -15.46 -14.66
C ARG A 274 15.25 -16.58 -13.67
N ILE A 275 15.77 -16.41 -12.48
CA ILE A 275 15.53 -17.28 -11.34
C ILE A 275 15.14 -16.44 -10.13
N SER A 276 14.14 -16.86 -9.38
CA SER A 276 13.77 -16.30 -8.07
C SER A 276 13.60 -17.46 -7.10
N TYR A 277 14.27 -17.35 -5.97
CA TYR A 277 14.08 -18.26 -4.85
C TYR A 277 13.59 -17.41 -3.66
N ASP A 278 12.40 -17.71 -3.19
CA ASP A 278 11.72 -17.01 -2.10
C ASP A 278 11.52 -17.99 -0.95
N TYR A 279 12.21 -17.77 0.18
CA TYR A 279 12.04 -18.52 1.42
C TYR A 279 11.29 -17.66 2.43
N GLN A 280 10.34 -18.27 3.13
CA GLN A 280 9.63 -17.64 4.23
C GLN A 280 9.41 -18.65 5.36
N GLU A 281 9.71 -18.20 6.56
CA GLU A 281 9.44 -18.93 7.80
C GLU A 281 8.67 -18.03 8.77
N ARG A 282 7.68 -18.59 9.41
CA ARG A 282 6.93 -17.92 10.47
C ARG A 282 6.65 -18.93 11.59
N ASP A 283 6.88 -18.51 12.82
CA ASP A 283 6.64 -19.32 14.01
C ASP A 283 5.75 -18.55 15.00
N LYS A 284 4.44 -18.55 14.76
CA LYS A 284 3.47 -17.94 15.68
C LYS A 284 3.09 -18.93 16.76
N LYS A 285 3.46 -18.64 18.01
CA LYS A 285 3.03 -19.34 19.21
C LYS A 285 2.12 -18.44 20.04
N SER A 286 0.90 -18.90 20.27
CA SER A 286 -0.10 -18.19 21.05
C SER A 286 -0.40 -18.99 22.32
N TYR A 287 -0.41 -18.31 23.45
CA TYR A 287 -0.66 -18.90 24.76
C TYR A 287 -1.90 -18.26 25.35
N ILE A 288 -2.82 -19.08 25.87
CA ILE A 288 -3.93 -18.62 26.69
C ILE A 288 -3.38 -18.46 28.10
N THR A 289 -3.41 -17.23 28.62
CA THR A 289 -2.75 -16.86 29.88
C THR A 289 -3.73 -16.29 30.89
N GLY A 290 -3.27 -15.99 32.09
CA GLY A 290 -3.94 -15.10 33.03
C GLY A 290 -3.73 -13.63 32.69
N ALA A 291 -4.24 -12.76 33.54
CA ALA A 291 -4.12 -11.29 33.37
C ALA A 291 -2.67 -10.76 33.47
N ASP A 292 -1.75 -11.56 33.99
CA ASP A 292 -0.33 -11.27 34.09
C ASP A 292 0.46 -11.59 32.80
N TYR A 293 -0.18 -12.22 31.81
CA TYR A 293 0.41 -12.70 30.57
C TYR A 293 1.63 -13.62 30.74
N SER A 294 1.74 -14.28 31.90
CA SER A 294 2.83 -15.23 32.16
C SER A 294 2.63 -16.51 31.33
N ILE A 295 3.70 -16.99 30.70
CA ILE A 295 3.74 -18.24 29.92
C ILE A 295 4.48 -19.37 30.63
N ALA A 296 4.90 -19.16 31.88
CA ALA A 296 5.64 -20.17 32.64
C ALA A 296 4.79 -21.42 32.83
N GLY A 297 5.29 -22.58 32.38
CA GLY A 297 4.59 -23.87 32.50
C GLY A 297 3.44 -24.06 31.51
N LEU A 298 3.17 -23.10 30.61
CA LEU A 298 2.12 -23.21 29.60
C LEU A 298 2.68 -23.79 28.30
N THR A 299 1.86 -24.60 27.62
CA THR A 299 2.10 -25.01 26.23
C THR A 299 1.36 -24.08 25.27
N PRO A 300 1.90 -23.84 24.06
CA PRO A 300 1.20 -23.06 23.05
C PRO A 300 -0.15 -23.70 22.71
N ASP A 301 -1.18 -22.88 22.61
CA ASP A 301 -2.48 -23.32 22.14
C ASP A 301 -2.42 -23.73 20.67
N GLY A 302 -2.84 -24.93 20.40
CA GLY A 302 -2.72 -25.51 19.09
C GLY A 302 -3.61 -24.87 18.02
N ALA A 303 -4.80 -24.41 18.34
CA ALA A 303 -5.72 -23.80 17.39
C ALA A 303 -5.34 -22.33 17.07
N LEU A 304 -4.65 -21.68 18.00
CA LEU A 304 -4.22 -20.27 17.87
C LEU A 304 -2.79 -20.11 17.34
N SER A 305 -2.01 -21.21 17.37
CA SER A 305 -0.61 -21.20 16.93
C SER A 305 -0.49 -21.70 15.50
N ASN A 306 0.36 -21.04 14.72
CA ASN A 306 0.59 -21.41 13.34
C ASN A 306 2.06 -21.20 12.99
N SER A 307 2.74 -22.30 12.69
CA SER A 307 4.17 -22.29 12.30
C SER A 307 4.32 -22.97 10.95
N TYR A 308 4.97 -22.27 10.01
CA TYR A 308 5.17 -22.80 8.67
C TYR A 308 6.51 -22.37 8.06
N ARG A 309 6.97 -23.15 7.08
CA ARG A 309 8.07 -22.85 6.18
C ARG A 309 7.60 -23.00 4.74
N SER A 310 8.01 -22.11 3.87
CA SER A 310 7.72 -22.20 2.44
C SER A 310 8.91 -21.81 1.59
N ASN A 311 9.09 -22.54 0.50
CA ASN A 311 10.09 -22.30 -0.54
C ASN A 311 9.40 -22.17 -1.88
N TYR A 312 9.51 -21.01 -2.51
CA TYR A 312 9.11 -20.80 -3.90
C TYR A 312 10.35 -20.71 -4.78
N LEU A 313 10.48 -21.61 -5.74
CA LEU A 313 11.46 -21.53 -6.81
C LEU A 313 10.74 -21.19 -8.12
N THR A 314 11.00 -20.01 -8.67
CA THR A 314 10.46 -19.60 -9.97
C THR A 314 11.60 -19.44 -10.96
N GLN A 315 11.51 -20.14 -12.09
CA GLN A 315 12.45 -20.04 -13.19
C GLN A 315 11.70 -19.62 -14.45
N SER A 316 12.27 -18.71 -15.23
CA SER A 316 11.70 -18.32 -16.51
C SER A 316 12.79 -18.06 -17.54
N ALA A 317 12.57 -18.52 -18.75
CA ALA A 317 13.46 -18.32 -19.88
C ALA A 317 12.68 -17.89 -21.11
N GLY A 318 13.29 -17.06 -21.93
CA GLY A 318 12.63 -16.65 -23.16
C GLY A 318 13.41 -15.65 -24.00
N PRO A 319 12.99 -15.49 -25.27
CA PRO A 319 13.54 -14.52 -26.19
C PRO A 319 12.99 -13.12 -25.92
N GLY A 320 13.80 -12.14 -26.30
CA GLY A 320 13.42 -10.75 -26.36
C GLY A 320 13.82 -10.15 -27.70
N PHE A 321 13.03 -9.17 -28.14
CA PHE A 321 13.30 -8.36 -29.30
C PHE A 321 13.23 -6.89 -28.93
N ARG A 322 14.15 -6.09 -29.42
CA ARG A 322 14.17 -4.64 -29.28
C ARG A 322 14.47 -3.97 -30.61
N TYR A 323 13.61 -3.06 -31.00
CA TYR A 323 13.83 -2.13 -32.10
C TYR A 323 13.92 -0.71 -31.53
N SER A 324 14.96 0.07 -31.90
CA SER A 324 15.11 1.43 -31.43
C SER A 324 15.73 2.29 -32.55
N LYS A 325 14.91 3.19 -33.10
CA LYS A 325 15.35 4.15 -34.12
C LYS A 325 14.95 5.54 -33.66
N GLU A 326 15.94 6.43 -33.52
CA GLU A 326 15.75 7.81 -33.02
C GLU A 326 15.04 7.80 -31.64
N ARG A 327 13.82 8.33 -31.58
CA ARG A 327 12.98 8.36 -30.35
C ARG A 327 11.95 7.24 -30.30
N ASN A 328 11.87 6.41 -31.34
CA ASN A 328 10.91 5.31 -31.43
C ASN A 328 11.53 4.04 -30.90
N THR A 329 10.81 3.33 -30.05
CA THR A 329 11.29 2.10 -29.44
C THR A 329 10.15 1.08 -29.38
N PHE A 330 10.45 -0.15 -29.76
CA PHE A 330 9.60 -1.30 -29.57
C PHE A 330 10.39 -2.38 -28.85
N ILE A 331 9.82 -2.97 -27.81
CA ILE A 331 10.39 -4.08 -27.03
C ILE A 331 9.32 -5.14 -26.90
N ALA A 332 9.68 -6.40 -27.13
CA ALA A 332 8.83 -7.55 -26.86
C ALA A 332 9.66 -8.65 -26.20
N ASN A 333 9.19 -9.20 -25.10
CA ASN A 333 9.78 -10.33 -24.41
C ASN A 333 8.67 -11.35 -24.12
N VAL A 334 8.95 -12.61 -24.31
CA VAL A 334 8.04 -13.73 -23.98
C VAL A 334 8.84 -14.72 -23.16
N PHE A 335 8.27 -15.22 -22.07
CA PHE A 335 8.93 -16.16 -21.16
C PHE A 335 8.03 -17.35 -20.88
N TYR A 336 8.60 -18.54 -20.96
CA TYR A 336 8.06 -19.69 -20.29
C TYR A 336 8.51 -19.67 -18.84
N GLN A 337 7.57 -19.76 -17.91
CA GLN A 337 7.79 -19.69 -16.48
C GLN A 337 7.32 -20.97 -15.81
N ARG A 338 8.16 -21.52 -14.95
CA ARG A 338 7.81 -22.60 -14.04
C ARG A 338 8.03 -22.14 -12.61
N SER A 339 7.00 -22.27 -11.77
CA SER A 339 7.05 -21.99 -10.34
C SER A 339 6.77 -23.28 -9.56
N SER A 340 7.59 -23.58 -8.56
CA SER A 340 7.37 -24.71 -7.66
C SER A 340 7.34 -24.21 -6.21
N LEU A 341 6.33 -24.63 -5.47
CA LEU A 341 6.18 -24.44 -4.04
C LEU A 341 6.49 -25.74 -3.32
N ASP A 342 7.32 -25.66 -2.29
CA ASP A 342 7.48 -26.69 -1.26
C ASP A 342 7.22 -26.02 0.10
N GLY A 343 6.07 -26.30 0.70
CA GLY A 343 5.62 -25.76 1.96
C GLY A 343 5.46 -26.87 3.01
N GLN A 344 5.76 -26.55 4.25
CA GLN A 344 5.59 -27.44 5.39
C GLN A 344 4.97 -26.69 6.55
N ILE A 345 3.92 -27.24 7.13
CA ILE A 345 3.40 -26.82 8.42
C ILE A 345 4.22 -27.56 9.49
N VAL A 346 4.92 -26.79 10.33
CA VAL A 346 5.91 -27.34 11.28
C VAL A 346 5.25 -28.16 12.37
N ARG A 347 3.95 -27.97 12.60
CA ARG A 347 3.19 -28.60 13.69
C ARG A 347 2.81 -30.05 13.40
N ASP A 348 2.67 -30.40 12.13
CA ASP A 348 2.26 -31.74 11.69
C ASP A 348 3.10 -32.15 10.48
N ASP A 349 3.99 -33.13 10.64
CA ASP A 349 4.85 -33.61 9.55
C ASP A 349 4.06 -34.17 8.35
N ALA A 350 2.75 -34.35 8.50
CA ALA A 350 1.84 -34.86 7.47
C ALA A 350 1.44 -33.81 6.42
N ASP A 351 1.48 -32.50 6.73
CA ASP A 351 0.96 -31.46 5.85
C ASP A 351 2.06 -30.79 5.01
N LYS A 352 2.61 -31.55 4.08
CA LYS A 352 3.50 -31.02 3.04
C LYS A 352 2.68 -30.57 1.84
N ILE A 353 2.74 -29.28 1.56
CA ILE A 353 2.08 -28.66 0.40
C ILE A 353 3.10 -28.55 -0.73
N ARG A 354 2.85 -29.25 -1.85
CA ARG A 354 3.70 -29.20 -3.03
C ARG A 354 2.88 -28.88 -4.27
N HIS A 355 3.18 -27.74 -4.88
CA HIS A 355 2.54 -27.35 -6.12
C HIS A 355 3.58 -26.96 -7.17
N SER A 356 3.24 -27.18 -8.44
CA SER A 356 4.05 -26.76 -9.56
C SER A 356 3.17 -26.16 -10.65
N TYR A 357 3.48 -24.93 -11.04
CA TYR A 357 2.70 -24.14 -11.98
C TYR A 357 3.55 -23.78 -13.21
N ASN A 358 2.93 -23.82 -14.39
CA ASN A 358 3.58 -23.46 -15.64
C ASN A 358 2.75 -22.38 -16.33
N ASN A 359 3.41 -21.29 -16.73
CA ASN A 359 2.74 -20.14 -17.33
C ASN A 359 3.61 -19.56 -18.46
N VAL A 360 2.98 -18.87 -19.39
CA VAL A 360 3.66 -18.04 -20.39
C VAL A 360 3.42 -16.59 -20.03
N THR A 361 4.49 -15.86 -19.67
CA THR A 361 4.40 -14.44 -19.37
C THR A 361 5.04 -13.63 -20.48
N TYR A 362 4.50 -12.42 -20.71
CA TYR A 362 5.01 -11.53 -21.75
C TYR A 362 5.06 -10.08 -21.30
N PHE A 363 5.94 -9.34 -21.94
CA PHE A 363 6.05 -7.89 -21.79
C PHE A 363 6.33 -7.27 -23.14
N MET A 364 5.47 -6.35 -23.56
CA MET A 364 5.62 -5.57 -24.79
C MET A 364 5.54 -4.08 -24.45
N MET A 365 6.40 -3.29 -25.05
CA MET A 365 6.38 -1.84 -24.94
C MET A 365 6.63 -1.23 -26.31
N GLY A 366 5.71 -0.38 -26.75
CA GLY A 366 5.86 0.48 -27.92
C GLY A 366 5.90 1.95 -27.51
N GLN A 367 6.89 2.68 -27.99
CA GLN A 367 6.93 4.14 -27.93
C GLN A 367 7.07 4.67 -29.34
N LEU A 368 6.09 5.44 -29.79
CA LEU A 368 6.05 6.09 -31.08
C LEU A 368 5.96 7.61 -30.88
N ASN A 369 6.96 8.32 -31.33
CA ASN A 369 6.96 9.79 -31.42
C ASN A 369 6.59 10.16 -32.86
N ILE A 370 5.31 10.50 -33.07
CA ILE A 370 4.75 10.82 -34.39
C ILE A 370 5.42 12.08 -34.93
N ASN A 371 5.60 13.05 -34.06
CA ASN A 371 6.35 14.28 -34.33
C ASN A 371 6.92 14.84 -33.00
N ARG A 372 7.38 16.11 -33.00
CA ARG A 372 7.96 16.75 -31.80
C ARG A 372 6.95 16.98 -30.69
N GLU A 373 5.68 17.12 -31.02
CA GLU A 373 4.58 17.41 -30.10
C GLU A 373 3.83 16.16 -29.66
N ASN A 374 3.77 15.11 -30.50
CA ASN A 374 2.90 13.97 -30.32
C ASN A 374 3.72 12.71 -30.01
N SER A 375 3.44 12.10 -28.87
CA SER A 375 4.01 10.81 -28.49
C SER A 375 2.96 9.84 -27.97
N LEU A 376 3.12 8.58 -28.36
CA LEU A 376 2.25 7.49 -27.97
C LEU A 376 3.10 6.40 -27.29
N ARG A 377 2.62 5.84 -26.20
CA ARG A 377 3.22 4.70 -25.52
C ARG A 377 2.18 3.66 -25.21
N LEU A 378 2.51 2.42 -25.54
CA LEU A 378 1.68 1.26 -25.24
C LEU A 378 2.54 0.26 -24.45
N TYR A 379 2.00 -0.22 -23.33
CA TYR A 379 2.58 -1.30 -22.55
C TYR A 379 1.55 -2.42 -22.45
N VAL A 380 1.96 -3.63 -22.79
CA VAL A 380 1.16 -4.83 -22.65
C VAL A 380 1.99 -5.83 -21.88
N SER A 381 1.47 -6.38 -20.81
CA SER A 381 2.21 -7.33 -19.97
C SER A 381 1.29 -8.33 -19.30
N SER A 382 1.84 -9.49 -19.00
CA SER A 382 1.22 -10.46 -18.12
C SER A 382 2.16 -10.81 -16.96
N TYR A 383 1.57 -11.20 -15.85
CA TYR A 383 2.28 -11.69 -14.67
C TYR A 383 1.39 -12.64 -13.87
N THR A 384 2.02 -13.47 -13.07
CA THR A 384 1.35 -14.38 -12.14
C THR A 384 1.70 -14.02 -10.72
N ASP A 385 0.71 -14.09 -9.80
CA ASP A 385 0.93 -14.03 -8.37
C ASP A 385 0.59 -15.40 -7.76
N ASN A 386 1.56 -16.00 -7.10
CA ASN A 386 1.38 -17.29 -6.46
C ASN A 386 0.59 -17.13 -5.16
N PRO A 387 -0.29 -18.09 -4.80
CA PRO A 387 -0.97 -18.10 -3.51
C PRO A 387 0.05 -18.08 -2.36
N SER A 388 -0.30 -17.40 -1.28
CA SER A 388 0.52 -17.44 -0.07
C SER A 388 0.40 -18.81 0.61
N ILE A 389 1.39 -19.18 1.42
CA ILE A 389 1.30 -20.44 2.19
C ILE A 389 0.11 -20.42 3.15
N THR A 390 -0.25 -19.24 3.69
CA THR A 390 -1.42 -19.08 4.55
C THR A 390 -2.73 -19.33 3.82
N ASP A 391 -2.83 -18.94 2.55
CA ASP A 391 -4.02 -19.19 1.73
C ASP A 391 -4.14 -20.67 1.33
N LEU A 392 -3.02 -21.39 1.26
CA LEU A 392 -2.96 -22.82 0.92
C LEU A 392 -3.07 -23.76 2.13
N GLN A 393 -2.99 -23.24 3.35
CA GLN A 393 -3.04 -24.08 4.55
C GLN A 393 -4.46 -24.60 4.81
N ASN A 394 -4.61 -25.91 4.97
CA ASN A 394 -5.86 -26.55 5.43
C ASN A 394 -6.07 -26.39 6.95
N VAL A 395 -5.76 -25.21 7.49
CA VAL A 395 -5.89 -24.88 8.92
C VAL A 395 -6.69 -23.60 9.07
N ALA A 396 -7.68 -23.66 9.98
CA ALA A 396 -8.50 -22.49 10.28
C ALA A 396 -7.75 -21.53 11.24
N ASP A 397 -7.76 -20.25 10.93
CA ASP A 397 -7.36 -19.20 11.86
C ASP A 397 -8.56 -18.81 12.72
N VAL A 398 -8.53 -19.22 13.96
CA VAL A 398 -9.55 -18.97 14.99
C VAL A 398 -9.11 -17.90 15.99
N SER A 399 -8.11 -17.10 15.67
CA SER A 399 -7.61 -16.02 16.53
C SER A 399 -8.68 -14.94 16.77
N ASP A 400 -9.56 -14.73 15.80
CA ASP A 400 -10.83 -14.03 15.97
C ASP A 400 -11.97 -15.04 15.86
N ALA A 401 -12.56 -15.38 17.01
CA ALA A 401 -13.62 -16.39 17.07
C ALA A 401 -14.94 -15.96 16.38
N GLN A 402 -15.08 -14.67 16.05
CA GLN A 402 -16.24 -14.14 15.32
C GLN A 402 -16.02 -14.17 13.81
N ASN A 403 -14.76 -14.10 13.35
CA ASN A 403 -14.37 -14.07 11.95
C ASN A 403 -13.31 -15.15 11.70
N ILE A 404 -13.74 -16.34 11.39
CA ILE A 404 -12.84 -17.47 11.15
C ILE A 404 -12.49 -17.55 9.68
N THR A 405 -11.21 -17.73 9.39
CA THR A 405 -10.72 -17.95 8.02
C THR A 405 -10.00 -19.28 7.91
N LYS A 406 -10.21 -20.01 6.82
CA LYS A 406 -9.50 -21.24 6.52
C LYS A 406 -8.90 -21.16 5.12
N GLY A 407 -7.67 -21.59 4.97
CA GLY A 407 -7.03 -21.66 3.65
C GLY A 407 -7.62 -22.76 2.77
N ASN A 408 -7.25 -22.71 1.49
CA ASN A 408 -7.66 -23.64 0.45
C ASN A 408 -6.44 -24.21 -0.27
N PRO A 409 -6.10 -25.49 -0.09
CA PRO A 409 -4.94 -26.11 -0.73
C PRO A 409 -5.01 -26.15 -2.26
N ASP A 410 -6.20 -26.06 -2.86
CA ASP A 410 -6.43 -26.23 -4.29
C ASP A 410 -6.30 -24.91 -5.10
N LEU A 411 -5.79 -23.84 -4.46
CA LEU A 411 -5.65 -22.57 -5.13
C LEU A 411 -4.58 -22.58 -6.24
N ASN A 412 -4.96 -22.04 -7.38
CA ASN A 412 -4.07 -21.72 -8.48
C ASN A 412 -3.46 -20.31 -8.33
N PRO A 413 -2.31 -20.04 -8.95
CA PRO A 413 -1.81 -18.69 -9.10
C PRO A 413 -2.76 -17.83 -9.90
N THR A 414 -2.92 -16.59 -9.51
CA THR A 414 -3.64 -15.62 -10.34
C THR A 414 -2.84 -15.31 -11.59
N TYR A 415 -3.51 -15.12 -12.72
CA TYR A 415 -2.87 -14.75 -13.98
C TYR A 415 -3.47 -13.44 -14.50
N SER A 416 -2.68 -12.38 -14.45
CA SER A 416 -3.10 -11.03 -14.79
C SER A 416 -2.54 -10.57 -16.12
N HIS A 417 -3.40 -9.98 -16.95
CA HIS A 417 -3.07 -9.28 -18.19
C HIS A 417 -3.29 -7.80 -17.98
N ARG A 418 -2.30 -6.98 -18.38
CA ARG A 418 -2.36 -5.53 -18.21
C ARG A 418 -2.02 -4.81 -19.50
N VAL A 419 -2.85 -3.83 -19.84
CA VAL A 419 -2.62 -2.90 -20.95
C VAL A 419 -2.58 -1.49 -20.38
N ASN A 420 -1.54 -0.72 -20.72
CA ASN A 420 -1.47 0.71 -20.41
C ASN A 420 -1.15 1.47 -21.69
N PHE A 421 -1.96 2.45 -21.98
CA PHE A 421 -1.82 3.33 -23.12
C PHE A 421 -1.67 4.77 -22.65
N HIS A 422 -0.72 5.50 -23.23
CA HIS A 422 -0.49 6.91 -22.94
C HIS A 422 -0.31 7.65 -24.27
N TYR A 423 -1.15 8.64 -24.52
CA TYR A 423 -0.96 9.59 -25.58
C TYR A 423 -0.71 10.97 -24.98
N ILE A 424 0.30 11.66 -25.48
CA ILE A 424 0.67 12.99 -25.04
C ILE A 424 0.85 13.87 -26.29
N ASN A 425 0.10 14.98 -26.33
CA ASN A 425 0.33 16.09 -27.24
C ASN A 425 0.80 17.28 -26.40
N SER A 426 1.99 17.81 -26.69
CA SER A 426 2.59 18.94 -25.97
C SER A 426 3.11 19.97 -26.94
N ASN A 427 2.39 21.09 -27.06
CA ASN A 427 2.81 22.25 -27.82
C ASN A 427 3.46 23.27 -26.89
N VAL A 428 4.80 23.28 -26.86
CA VAL A 428 5.59 24.13 -25.95
C VAL A 428 5.43 25.61 -26.30
N GLU A 429 5.32 25.95 -27.58
CA GLU A 429 5.18 27.37 -28.05
C GLU A 429 3.86 27.98 -27.55
N LYS A 430 2.79 27.21 -27.57
CA LYS A 430 1.48 27.66 -27.11
C LYS A 430 1.23 27.35 -25.62
N GLY A 431 2.17 26.68 -24.94
CA GLY A 431 2.04 26.26 -23.54
C GLY A 431 0.87 25.27 -23.29
N ARG A 432 0.48 24.48 -24.30
CA ARG A 432 -0.67 23.56 -24.23
C ARG A 432 -0.21 22.13 -24.13
N THR A 433 -0.86 21.38 -23.27
CA THR A 433 -0.60 19.94 -23.11
C THR A 433 -1.93 19.20 -23.03
N PHE A 434 -2.11 18.21 -23.89
CA PHE A 434 -3.17 17.23 -23.81
C PHE A 434 -2.57 15.86 -23.49
N MET A 435 -3.18 15.13 -22.56
CA MET A 435 -2.76 13.79 -22.19
C MET A 435 -3.98 12.89 -22.07
N TRP A 436 -3.88 11.72 -22.69
CA TRP A 436 -4.83 10.64 -22.51
C TRP A 436 -4.11 9.41 -21.98
N MET A 437 -4.57 8.90 -20.85
CA MET A 437 -4.11 7.67 -20.25
C MET A 437 -5.26 6.67 -20.17
N PHE A 438 -4.98 5.44 -20.56
CA PHE A 438 -5.89 4.32 -20.42
C PHE A 438 -5.14 3.16 -19.79
N SER A 439 -5.77 2.47 -18.84
CA SER A 439 -5.26 1.29 -18.16
C SER A 439 -6.35 0.25 -18.06
N MET A 440 -6.00 -0.99 -18.39
CA MET A 440 -6.88 -2.15 -18.30
C MET A 440 -6.12 -3.29 -17.62
N GLN A 441 -6.77 -3.97 -16.71
CA GLN A 441 -6.32 -5.23 -16.12
C GLN A 441 -7.46 -6.24 -16.14
N ASN A 442 -7.17 -7.43 -16.59
CA ASN A 442 -8.00 -8.62 -16.44
C ASN A 442 -7.21 -9.67 -15.67
N THR A 443 -7.85 -10.39 -14.76
CA THR A 443 -7.20 -11.46 -13.99
C THR A 443 -8.05 -12.70 -14.05
N SER A 444 -7.45 -13.78 -14.55
CA SER A 444 -7.96 -15.14 -14.47
C SER A 444 -7.50 -15.81 -13.18
N ASP A 445 -8.23 -16.80 -12.71
CA ASP A 445 -7.98 -17.43 -11.40
C ASP A 445 -7.82 -16.39 -10.28
N TYR A 446 -8.64 -15.33 -10.31
CA TYR A 446 -8.58 -14.28 -9.29
C TYR A 446 -8.77 -14.88 -7.90
N ASN A 447 -7.86 -14.60 -6.96
CA ASN A 447 -7.98 -15.04 -5.58
C ASN A 447 -9.09 -14.23 -4.88
N ALA A 448 -10.30 -14.76 -4.94
CA ALA A 448 -11.52 -14.21 -4.37
C ALA A 448 -11.78 -14.81 -3.00
N THR A 449 -12.72 -14.24 -2.26
CA THR A 449 -13.16 -14.76 -0.97
C THR A 449 -14.54 -15.39 -1.10
N HIS A 450 -14.71 -16.59 -0.55
CA HIS A 450 -16.00 -17.20 -0.31
C HIS A 450 -16.37 -16.98 1.16
N VAL A 451 -17.52 -16.38 1.41
CA VAL A 451 -17.96 -15.98 2.76
C VAL A 451 -19.32 -16.61 3.08
N VAL A 452 -19.40 -17.27 4.25
CA VAL A 452 -20.65 -17.72 4.84
C VAL A 452 -20.91 -16.85 6.07
N SER A 453 -22.06 -16.18 6.09
CA SER A 453 -22.53 -15.42 7.26
C SER A 453 -23.38 -16.33 8.14
N ASN A 454 -23.20 -16.23 9.46
CA ASN A 454 -23.92 -17.02 10.47
C ASN A 454 -23.95 -18.52 10.14
N PRO A 455 -22.80 -19.19 9.95
CA PRO A 455 -22.78 -20.62 9.58
C PRO A 455 -23.32 -21.55 10.64
N GLY A 456 -23.79 -21.01 11.78
CA GLY A 456 -24.21 -21.78 12.92
C GLY A 456 -23.03 -22.25 13.78
N THR A 457 -23.19 -23.39 14.46
CA THR A 457 -22.11 -23.97 15.26
C THR A 457 -21.26 -24.87 14.37
N ILE A 458 -19.98 -24.53 14.24
CA ILE A 458 -18.97 -25.30 13.50
C ILE A 458 -17.97 -25.91 14.47
N THR A 459 -17.48 -27.12 14.16
CA THR A 459 -16.50 -27.83 14.99
C THR A 459 -15.17 -27.87 14.25
N LEU A 460 -14.14 -27.24 14.80
CA LEU A 460 -12.79 -27.21 14.22
C LEU A 460 -11.79 -27.72 15.26
N GLY A 461 -11.04 -28.78 14.90
CA GLY A 461 -10.08 -29.38 15.82
C GLY A 461 -10.68 -29.87 17.13
N GLY A 462 -11.96 -30.31 17.14
CA GLY A 462 -12.68 -30.78 18.32
C GLY A 462 -13.26 -29.66 19.21
N VAL A 463 -13.07 -28.38 18.82
CA VAL A 463 -13.63 -27.23 19.54
C VAL A 463 -14.80 -26.66 18.76
N GLN A 464 -15.88 -26.33 19.46
CA GLN A 464 -17.05 -25.70 18.87
C GLN A 464 -16.91 -24.18 18.84
N TYR A 465 -17.20 -23.59 17.68
CA TYR A 465 -17.24 -22.16 17.43
C TYR A 465 -18.61 -21.79 16.89
N LYS A 466 -19.05 -20.57 17.18
CA LYS A 466 -20.23 -19.95 16.57
C LYS A 466 -19.80 -18.58 15.98
N PRO A 467 -19.12 -18.58 14.83
CA PRO A 467 -18.66 -17.34 14.23
C PRO A 467 -19.79 -16.58 13.55
N ASN A 468 -19.62 -15.28 13.40
CA ASN A 468 -20.49 -14.45 12.58
C ASN A 468 -20.15 -14.64 11.09
N TYR A 469 -18.87 -14.79 10.78
CA TYR A 469 -18.38 -15.00 9.42
C TYR A 469 -17.37 -16.13 9.38
N TYR A 470 -17.51 -16.95 8.35
CA TYR A 470 -16.55 -17.97 7.99
C TYR A 470 -16.15 -17.77 6.55
N SER A 471 -14.85 -17.74 6.26
CA SER A 471 -14.37 -17.44 4.90
C SER A 471 -13.23 -18.35 4.46
N THR A 472 -13.14 -18.58 3.14
CA THR A 472 -12.05 -19.30 2.50
C THR A 472 -11.69 -18.62 1.18
N PRO A 473 -10.41 -18.58 0.78
CA PRO A 473 -10.01 -18.10 -0.54
C PRO A 473 -10.42 -19.12 -1.62
N VAL A 474 -10.87 -18.62 -2.77
CA VAL A 474 -11.26 -19.41 -3.94
C VAL A 474 -10.78 -18.73 -5.23
N ASN A 475 -10.48 -19.51 -6.27
CA ASN A 475 -10.19 -18.95 -7.58
C ASN A 475 -11.49 -18.68 -8.36
N LEU A 476 -11.66 -17.46 -8.84
CA LEU A 476 -12.77 -17.07 -9.70
C LEU A 476 -12.26 -16.27 -10.89
N ASP A 477 -12.81 -16.57 -12.05
CA ASP A 477 -12.58 -15.76 -13.24
C ASP A 477 -13.46 -14.51 -13.28
N GLY A 478 -13.01 -13.49 -14.02
CA GLY A 478 -13.84 -12.34 -14.32
C GLY A 478 -13.51 -11.09 -13.54
N TYR A 479 -12.34 -11.01 -12.89
CA TYR A 479 -11.86 -9.74 -12.34
C TYR A 479 -11.46 -8.80 -13.47
N TRP A 480 -12.01 -7.57 -13.49
CA TRP A 480 -11.68 -6.49 -14.40
C TRP A 480 -11.40 -5.19 -13.66
N SER A 481 -10.43 -4.45 -14.15
CA SER A 481 -10.18 -3.07 -13.72
C SER A 481 -9.83 -2.23 -14.95
N LEU A 482 -10.65 -1.22 -15.22
CA LEU A 482 -10.50 -0.28 -16.33
C LEU A 482 -10.39 1.13 -15.76
N ARG A 483 -9.48 1.94 -16.30
CA ARG A 483 -9.33 3.34 -15.91
C ARG A 483 -8.91 4.17 -17.12
N THR A 484 -9.59 5.29 -17.32
CA THR A 484 -9.22 6.27 -18.34
C THR A 484 -9.17 7.66 -17.73
N HIS A 485 -8.18 8.45 -18.11
CA HIS A 485 -8.02 9.84 -17.72
C HIS A 485 -7.65 10.70 -18.92
N LEU A 486 -8.37 11.80 -19.08
CA LEU A 486 -8.10 12.86 -20.02
C LEU A 486 -7.64 14.10 -19.24
N SER A 487 -6.57 14.73 -19.67
CA SER A 487 -6.06 15.97 -19.06
C SER A 487 -5.73 16.98 -20.15
N TYR A 488 -6.17 18.23 -19.96
CA TYR A 488 -5.85 19.33 -20.86
C TYR A 488 -5.41 20.55 -20.07
N GLY A 489 -4.19 21.00 -20.35
CA GLY A 489 -3.58 22.17 -19.75
C GLY A 489 -3.37 23.27 -20.77
N PHE A 490 -3.68 24.52 -20.42
CA PHE A 490 -3.47 25.70 -21.27
C PHE A 490 -3.25 26.98 -20.45
N PRO A 491 -2.52 27.95 -20.97
CA PRO A 491 -2.30 29.23 -20.32
C PRO A 491 -3.51 30.16 -20.48
N ILE A 492 -3.86 30.88 -19.42
CA ILE A 492 -4.83 31.98 -19.42
C ILE A 492 -4.03 33.31 -19.34
N GLY A 493 -3.82 33.95 -20.48
CA GLY A 493 -2.90 35.09 -20.61
C GLY A 493 -3.27 36.28 -19.73
N PHE A 494 -4.54 36.67 -19.66
CA PHE A 494 -4.98 37.81 -18.86
C PHE A 494 -4.84 37.60 -17.35
N LEU A 495 -4.88 36.33 -16.88
CA LEU A 495 -4.64 35.97 -15.49
C LEU A 495 -3.16 35.63 -15.21
N LYS A 496 -2.32 35.62 -16.23
CA LYS A 496 -0.93 35.11 -16.14
C LYS A 496 -0.88 33.79 -15.35
N SER A 497 -1.72 32.84 -15.72
CA SER A 497 -1.92 31.59 -14.99
C SER A 497 -2.06 30.44 -15.96
N ASN A 498 -1.80 29.23 -15.48
CA ASN A 498 -2.03 27.98 -16.21
C ASN A 498 -3.27 27.28 -15.64
N PHE A 499 -4.17 26.89 -16.52
CA PHE A 499 -5.37 26.13 -16.16
C PHE A 499 -5.28 24.71 -16.66
N ASN A 500 -5.53 23.76 -15.78
CA ASN A 500 -5.54 22.34 -16.09
C ASN A 500 -6.90 21.76 -15.73
N VAL A 501 -7.48 20.98 -16.64
CA VAL A 501 -8.70 20.21 -16.43
C VAL A 501 -8.38 18.75 -16.64
N MET A 502 -8.87 17.90 -15.74
CA MET A 502 -8.75 16.45 -15.85
C MET A 502 -10.12 15.83 -15.60
N ALA A 503 -10.50 14.87 -16.44
CA ALA A 503 -11.67 14.02 -16.29
C ALA A 503 -11.26 12.55 -16.39
N GLY A 504 -11.81 11.73 -15.53
CA GLY A 504 -11.51 10.31 -15.48
C GLY A 504 -12.74 9.46 -15.24
N VAL A 505 -12.66 8.22 -15.71
CA VAL A 505 -13.64 7.16 -15.44
C VAL A 505 -12.87 5.92 -15.03
N SER A 506 -13.30 5.30 -13.94
CA SER A 506 -12.81 4.01 -13.47
C SER A 506 -13.95 3.01 -13.36
N TYR A 507 -13.68 1.77 -13.75
CA TYR A 507 -14.60 0.65 -13.60
C TYR A 507 -13.83 -0.52 -13.01
N SER A 508 -14.41 -1.19 -12.03
CA SER A 508 -13.90 -2.47 -11.54
C SER A 508 -15.03 -3.47 -11.34
N LEU A 509 -14.77 -4.72 -11.69
CA LEU A 509 -15.63 -5.87 -11.45
C LEU A 509 -14.83 -6.84 -10.59
N THR A 510 -15.31 -7.14 -9.39
CA THR A 510 -14.65 -8.02 -8.43
C THR A 510 -15.57 -9.18 -8.10
N PRO A 511 -15.22 -10.41 -8.49
CA PRO A 511 -15.99 -11.59 -8.16
C PRO A 511 -15.75 -12.05 -6.72
N SER A 512 -16.79 -12.62 -6.10
CA SER A 512 -16.76 -13.27 -4.80
C SER A 512 -17.80 -14.40 -4.75
N MET A 513 -17.77 -15.21 -3.68
CA MET A 513 -18.81 -16.21 -3.40
C MET A 513 -19.45 -15.89 -2.05
N LEU A 514 -20.78 -15.97 -1.97
CA LEU A 514 -21.54 -15.71 -0.75
C LEU A 514 -22.49 -16.86 -0.43
N GLY A 515 -22.64 -17.15 0.86
CA GLY A 515 -23.52 -18.19 1.36
C GLY A 515 -22.93 -19.61 1.19
N GLY A 516 -23.76 -20.61 1.35
CA GLY A 516 -23.36 -22.01 1.41
C GLY A 516 -23.34 -22.54 2.84
N GLU A 517 -22.85 -23.74 3.01
CA GLU A 517 -22.76 -24.43 4.31
C GLU A 517 -21.32 -24.85 4.58
N VAL A 518 -20.91 -24.83 5.84
CA VAL A 518 -19.58 -25.28 6.26
C VAL A 518 -19.72 -26.76 6.66
N ASP A 519 -18.98 -27.64 5.98
CA ASP A 519 -18.98 -29.07 6.26
C ASP A 519 -18.16 -29.43 7.53
N ALA A 520 -18.14 -30.71 7.88
CA ALA A 520 -17.44 -31.21 9.06
C ALA A 520 -15.91 -31.02 9.00
N ASP A 521 -15.35 -30.95 7.79
CA ASP A 521 -13.93 -30.75 7.55
C ASP A 521 -13.58 -29.22 7.45
N GLY A 522 -14.60 -28.37 7.58
CA GLY A 522 -14.47 -26.91 7.52
C GLY A 522 -14.32 -26.38 6.08
N PHE A 523 -14.76 -27.10 5.05
CA PHE A 523 -14.86 -26.57 3.70
C PHE A 523 -16.24 -25.99 3.45
N ILE A 524 -16.29 -24.92 2.65
CA ILE A 524 -17.57 -24.33 2.26
C ILE A 524 -18.10 -25.06 1.03
N THR A 525 -19.32 -25.55 1.12
CA THR A 525 -20.04 -26.18 0.01
C THR A 525 -21.23 -25.33 -0.42
N GLY A 526 -21.55 -25.32 -1.71
CA GLY A 526 -22.63 -24.48 -2.25
C GLY A 526 -22.22 -23.01 -2.36
N GLY A 527 -23.19 -22.12 -2.14
CA GLY A 527 -23.00 -20.68 -2.30
C GLY A 527 -23.36 -20.15 -3.69
N LYS A 528 -23.42 -18.84 -3.81
CA LYS A 528 -23.73 -18.12 -5.05
C LYS A 528 -22.62 -17.15 -5.37
N ARG A 529 -22.30 -17.04 -6.68
CA ARG A 529 -21.38 -16.04 -7.16
C ARG A 529 -21.98 -14.64 -7.00
N ASN A 530 -21.20 -13.74 -6.44
CA ASN A 530 -21.52 -12.33 -6.33
C ASN A 530 -20.44 -11.51 -7.06
N ASP A 531 -20.88 -10.71 -8.01
CA ASP A 531 -20.04 -9.80 -8.76
C ASP A 531 -20.30 -8.36 -8.26
N THR A 532 -19.31 -7.76 -7.65
CA THR A 532 -19.35 -6.36 -7.21
C THR A 532 -18.78 -5.48 -8.32
N SER A 533 -19.61 -4.64 -8.91
CA SER A 533 -19.17 -3.63 -9.87
C SER A 533 -19.09 -2.25 -9.21
N ASN A 534 -18.01 -1.54 -9.50
CA ASN A 534 -17.80 -0.19 -9.00
C ASN A 534 -17.43 0.73 -10.17
N ILE A 535 -18.20 1.81 -10.37
CA ILE A 535 -17.96 2.85 -11.35
C ILE A 535 -17.61 4.14 -10.61
N GLY A 536 -16.47 4.74 -10.94
CA GLY A 536 -16.04 6.03 -10.40
C GLY A 536 -15.86 7.05 -11.52
N TYR A 537 -16.35 8.27 -11.28
CA TYR A 537 -16.12 9.43 -12.13
C TYR A 537 -15.32 10.46 -11.36
N ASP A 538 -14.19 10.89 -11.89
CA ASP A 538 -13.36 11.92 -11.29
C ASP A 538 -13.24 13.12 -12.21
N PHE A 539 -13.35 14.31 -11.62
CA PHE A 539 -13.17 15.57 -12.31
C PHE A 539 -12.30 16.50 -11.45
N ASN A 540 -11.23 17.01 -12.04
CA ASN A 540 -10.27 17.87 -11.35
C ASN A 540 -9.99 19.12 -12.17
N THR A 541 -9.88 20.24 -11.49
CA THR A 541 -9.43 21.50 -12.09
C THR A 541 -8.33 22.12 -11.22
N VAL A 542 -7.34 22.67 -11.86
CA VAL A 542 -6.22 23.37 -11.19
C VAL A 542 -5.92 24.65 -11.94
N LEU A 543 -5.96 25.78 -11.25
CA LEU A 543 -5.49 27.08 -11.70
C LEU A 543 -4.22 27.43 -10.92
N GLY A 544 -3.08 27.40 -11.57
CA GLY A 544 -1.78 27.79 -10.99
C GLY A 544 -1.29 29.11 -11.51
N SER A 545 -0.86 30.00 -10.63
CA SER A 545 -0.36 31.31 -11.01
C SER A 545 1.03 31.22 -11.66
N ASN A 546 1.29 32.15 -12.58
CA ASN A 546 2.60 32.42 -13.14
C ASN A 546 2.81 33.97 -13.24
N ILE A 547 2.39 34.66 -12.16
CA ILE A 547 2.32 36.13 -12.13
C ILE A 547 3.71 36.71 -11.89
N SER A 548 4.38 36.26 -10.84
CA SER A 548 5.73 36.71 -10.45
C SER A 548 6.35 35.78 -9.42
N GLU A 549 7.65 35.92 -9.16
CA GLU A 549 8.35 35.21 -8.06
C GLU A 549 7.85 35.61 -6.66
N ASN A 550 7.14 36.72 -6.54
CA ASN A 550 6.65 37.25 -5.27
C ASN A 550 5.19 36.89 -4.95
N VAL A 551 4.44 36.46 -5.96
CA VAL A 551 3.03 36.09 -5.83
C VAL A 551 2.82 34.77 -6.51
N ASP A 552 2.54 33.76 -5.73
CA ASP A 552 2.20 32.41 -6.19
C ASP A 552 0.88 31.96 -5.54
N PHE A 553 -0.03 31.44 -6.34
CA PHE A 553 -1.25 30.81 -5.84
C PHE A 553 -1.63 29.60 -6.69
N THR A 554 -2.27 28.67 -6.05
CA THR A 554 -2.89 27.52 -6.71
C THR A 554 -4.29 27.33 -6.18
N LEU A 555 -5.27 27.36 -7.06
CA LEU A 555 -6.65 26.99 -6.76
C LEU A 555 -6.95 25.66 -7.41
N SER A 556 -7.51 24.73 -6.66
CA SER A 556 -7.87 23.43 -7.18
C SER A 556 -9.23 22.98 -6.69
N TRP A 557 -9.94 22.27 -7.52
CA TRP A 557 -11.16 21.58 -7.16
C TRP A 557 -11.09 20.15 -7.69
N ASN A 558 -11.43 19.20 -6.83
CA ASN A 558 -11.49 17.79 -7.13
C ASN A 558 -12.86 17.26 -6.72
N GLY A 559 -13.56 16.58 -7.59
CA GLY A 559 -14.81 15.89 -7.32
C GLY A 559 -14.74 14.45 -7.78
N THR A 560 -15.25 13.53 -6.96
CA THR A 560 -15.32 12.10 -7.27
C THR A 560 -16.70 11.58 -6.94
N TYR A 561 -17.38 11.01 -7.93
CA TYR A 561 -18.66 10.31 -7.77
C TYR A 561 -18.42 8.81 -7.98
N ASN A 562 -18.92 7.99 -7.06
CA ASN A 562 -18.81 6.54 -7.11
C ASN A 562 -20.20 5.89 -7.01
N GLU A 563 -20.39 4.84 -7.78
CA GLU A 563 -21.56 3.97 -7.75
C GLU A 563 -21.10 2.52 -7.66
N ALA A 564 -21.48 1.82 -6.58
CA ALA A 564 -21.21 0.40 -6.38
C ALA A 564 -22.52 -0.40 -6.44
N THR A 565 -22.48 -1.56 -7.10
CA THR A 565 -23.61 -2.49 -7.18
C THR A 565 -23.12 -3.92 -6.97
N ASN A 566 -23.96 -4.73 -6.31
CA ASN A 566 -23.73 -6.15 -6.08
C ASN A 566 -24.75 -6.97 -6.88
N SER A 567 -24.30 -8.04 -7.52
CA SER A 567 -25.19 -8.86 -8.36
C SER A 567 -26.24 -9.64 -7.56
N LEU A 568 -25.96 -9.96 -6.29
CA LEU A 568 -26.88 -10.62 -5.36
C LEU A 568 -27.60 -9.61 -4.45
N GLY A 569 -27.34 -8.31 -4.55
CA GLY A 569 -28.05 -7.28 -3.81
C GLY A 569 -29.51 -7.17 -4.24
N GLU A 570 -30.35 -6.55 -3.41
CA GLU A 570 -31.73 -6.23 -3.82
C GLU A 570 -31.72 -5.40 -5.10
N SER A 571 -32.61 -5.77 -6.02
CA SER A 571 -32.74 -5.09 -7.32
C SER A 571 -33.00 -3.60 -7.11
N GLY A 572 -31.99 -2.76 -7.40
CA GLY A 572 -32.05 -1.31 -7.23
C GLY A 572 -31.26 -0.75 -6.05
N SER A 573 -30.68 -1.57 -5.18
CA SER A 573 -29.78 -1.07 -4.14
C SER A 573 -28.45 -0.66 -4.77
N LYS A 574 -28.29 0.64 -5.00
CA LYS A 574 -27.07 1.25 -5.52
C LYS A 574 -26.44 2.08 -4.43
N ASN A 575 -25.24 1.71 -4.06
CA ASN A 575 -24.49 2.51 -3.11
C ASN A 575 -23.78 3.65 -3.86
N ARG A 576 -24.27 4.88 -3.67
CA ARG A 576 -23.80 6.07 -4.38
C ARG A 576 -23.23 7.07 -3.39
N TYR A 577 -22.08 7.62 -3.71
CA TYR A 577 -21.54 8.71 -2.91
C TYR A 577 -20.73 9.69 -3.78
N PHE A 578 -20.75 10.93 -3.35
CA PHE A 578 -19.99 12.01 -3.97
C PHE A 578 -19.10 12.65 -2.90
N ASN A 579 -17.84 12.82 -3.23
CA ASN A 579 -16.94 13.61 -2.41
C ASN A 579 -16.28 14.68 -3.26
N HIS A 580 -16.09 15.85 -2.69
CA HIS A 580 -15.32 16.89 -3.35
C HIS A 580 -14.44 17.67 -2.38
N ARG A 581 -13.37 18.23 -2.94
CA ARG A 581 -12.42 19.08 -2.21
C ARG A 581 -12.10 20.30 -3.04
N ALA A 582 -12.32 21.48 -2.47
CA ALA A 582 -11.83 22.75 -3.00
C ALA A 582 -10.65 23.22 -2.14
N GLN A 583 -9.54 23.55 -2.76
CA GLN A 583 -8.32 23.96 -2.06
C GLN A 583 -7.71 25.19 -2.71
N GLY A 584 -7.33 26.15 -1.89
CA GLY A 584 -6.52 27.32 -2.25
C GLY A 584 -5.20 27.31 -1.48
N ASN A 585 -4.10 27.42 -2.19
CA ASN A 585 -2.77 27.64 -1.63
C ASN A 585 -2.28 29.00 -2.12
N MET A 586 -1.63 29.76 -1.26
CA MET A 586 -1.09 31.06 -1.59
C MET A 586 0.26 31.31 -0.92
N LYS A 587 1.15 31.95 -1.64
CA LYS A 587 2.44 32.37 -1.13
C LYS A 587 2.71 33.80 -1.61
N PHE A 588 3.02 34.67 -0.66
CA PHE A 588 3.40 36.06 -0.91
C PHE A 588 4.82 36.30 -0.36
N VAL A 589 5.63 37.00 -1.14
CA VAL A 589 6.95 37.49 -0.72
C VAL A 589 6.88 39.00 -0.68
N PHE A 590 6.86 39.55 0.52
CA PHE A 590 6.78 40.98 0.75
C PHE A 590 8.17 41.66 0.67
N PRO A 591 8.20 42.99 0.58
CA PRO A 591 9.44 43.77 0.72
C PRO A 591 10.18 43.38 2.01
N LEU A 592 11.50 43.58 2.02
CA LEU A 592 12.40 43.22 3.12
C LEU A 592 12.50 41.70 3.36
N GLY A 593 11.89 40.84 2.51
CA GLY A 593 12.00 39.38 2.56
C GLY A 593 11.07 38.70 3.57
N PHE A 594 9.99 39.34 4.00
CA PHE A 594 8.94 38.63 4.71
C PHE A 594 8.15 37.73 3.76
N THR A 595 7.73 36.59 4.24
CA THR A 595 6.93 35.63 3.47
C THR A 595 5.65 35.27 4.24
N PHE A 596 4.58 35.13 3.51
CA PHE A 596 3.33 34.56 4.00
C PHE A 596 2.98 33.37 3.10
N THR A 597 2.70 32.23 3.72
CA THR A 597 2.17 31.05 3.03
C THR A 597 0.87 30.63 3.74
N GLY A 598 -0.18 30.45 2.99
CA GLY A 598 -1.48 30.04 3.50
C GLY A 598 -2.08 28.93 2.66
N SER A 599 -2.82 28.03 3.28
CA SER A 599 -3.65 27.05 2.58
C SER A 599 -5.02 26.93 3.26
N VAL A 600 -6.05 26.87 2.43
CA VAL A 600 -7.43 26.61 2.85
C VAL A 600 -7.96 25.46 2.02
N ALA A 601 -8.50 24.44 2.65
CA ALA A 601 -9.10 23.30 1.98
C ALA A 601 -10.46 22.98 2.59
N TYR A 602 -11.49 23.02 1.77
CA TYR A 602 -12.84 22.56 2.10
C TYR A 602 -13.04 21.18 1.51
N THR A 603 -13.48 20.24 2.33
CA THR A 603 -13.81 18.86 1.91
C THR A 603 -15.23 18.54 2.34
N GLN A 604 -16.02 17.95 1.45
CA GLN A 604 -17.38 17.52 1.72
C GLN A 604 -17.61 16.11 1.17
N TYR A 605 -18.34 15.32 1.93
CA TYR A 605 -18.79 13.97 1.63
C TYR A 605 -20.30 13.94 1.64
N ILE A 606 -20.94 13.43 0.60
CA ILE A 606 -22.39 13.44 0.36
C ILE A 606 -22.86 12.06 -0.07
N GLY A 607 -24.06 11.66 0.37
CA GLY A 607 -24.72 10.43 -0.08
C GLY A 607 -24.20 9.17 0.59
N PHE A 608 -23.73 9.28 1.82
CA PHE A 608 -23.38 8.12 2.63
C PHE A 608 -24.65 7.46 3.20
N THR A 609 -24.59 6.13 3.37
CA THR A 609 -25.67 5.34 3.97
C THR A 609 -26.08 5.96 5.32
N ASN A 610 -27.38 6.05 5.61
CA ASN A 610 -27.96 6.66 6.81
C ASN A 610 -27.78 8.19 6.95
N ASP A 611 -27.87 8.93 5.85
CA ASP A 611 -27.81 10.40 5.82
C ASP A 611 -26.56 11.01 6.47
N TYR A 612 -25.44 10.24 6.47
CA TYR A 612 -24.18 10.75 6.98
C TYR A 612 -23.51 11.64 5.93
N ASP A 613 -23.77 12.92 6.02
CA ASP A 613 -23.06 13.96 5.27
C ASP A 613 -22.10 14.68 6.22
N ASP A 614 -20.83 14.75 5.87
CA ASP A 614 -19.83 15.47 6.67
C ASP A 614 -19.02 16.45 5.81
N SER A 615 -18.68 17.57 6.42
CA SER A 615 -17.82 18.57 5.79
C SER A 615 -16.89 19.21 6.79
N TYR A 616 -15.69 19.55 6.36
CA TYR A 616 -14.73 20.26 7.19
C TYR A 616 -13.88 21.24 6.39
N LEU A 617 -13.43 22.28 7.09
CA LEU A 617 -12.55 23.31 6.57
C LEU A 617 -11.20 23.23 7.29
N LEU A 618 -10.14 22.98 6.55
CA LEU A 618 -8.77 22.94 7.03
C LEU A 618 -8.05 24.22 6.62
N CYS A 619 -7.50 24.94 7.60
CA CYS A 619 -6.77 26.18 7.38
C CYS A 619 -5.37 26.08 7.97
N ASN A 620 -4.34 26.39 7.17
CA ASN A 620 -2.96 26.46 7.62
C ASN A 620 -2.37 27.82 7.24
N ALA A 621 -1.52 28.37 8.10
CA ALA A 621 -0.83 29.64 7.84
C ALA A 621 0.58 29.63 8.39
N TRP A 622 1.51 30.20 7.62
CA TRP A 622 2.92 30.37 7.99
C TRP A 622 3.39 31.77 7.65
N ILE A 623 4.14 32.36 8.56
CA ILE A 623 4.83 33.63 8.37
C ILE A 623 6.32 33.37 8.45
N GLY A 624 7.07 33.84 7.47
CA GLY A 624 8.49 33.65 7.39
C GLY A 624 9.28 34.92 7.12
N LYS A 625 10.57 34.83 7.33
CA LYS A 625 11.56 35.86 7.04
C LYS A 625 12.75 35.26 6.34
N LYS A 626 13.02 35.71 5.12
CA LYS A 626 14.26 35.39 4.41
C LYS A 626 15.44 36.13 5.06
N ILE A 627 16.47 35.40 5.41
CA ILE A 627 17.68 35.88 6.09
C ILE A 627 18.91 35.69 5.20
N PHE A 628 20.03 36.32 5.57
CA PHE A 628 21.30 36.43 4.87
C PHE A 628 21.25 37.29 3.59
N LYS A 629 22.43 37.88 3.23
CA LYS A 629 22.56 38.79 2.10
C LYS A 629 22.04 38.24 0.77
N ASN A 630 22.12 36.91 0.55
CA ASN A 630 21.67 36.25 -0.67
C ASN A 630 20.30 35.58 -0.54
N LYS A 631 19.54 35.89 0.57
CA LYS A 631 18.23 35.26 0.86
C LYS A 631 18.27 33.72 0.88
N ARG A 632 19.44 33.13 1.24
CA ARG A 632 19.67 31.67 1.23
C ARG A 632 19.09 30.95 2.43
N GLY A 633 18.70 31.66 3.47
CA GLY A 633 18.03 31.10 4.67
C GLY A 633 16.63 31.68 4.79
N GLU A 634 15.73 30.92 5.37
CA GLU A 634 14.35 31.34 5.72
C GLU A 634 14.00 30.76 7.09
N ILE A 635 13.50 31.61 7.98
CA ILE A 635 12.93 31.19 9.25
C ILE A 635 11.43 31.35 9.10
N MET A 636 10.66 30.27 9.37
CA MET A 636 9.21 30.27 9.27
C MET A 636 8.58 29.79 10.58
N PHE A 637 7.53 30.46 10.99
CA PHE A 637 6.63 30.04 12.04
C PHE A 637 5.24 29.82 11.43
N GLY A 638 4.59 28.72 11.79
CA GLY A 638 3.30 28.42 11.22
C GLY A 638 2.41 27.60 12.14
N VAL A 639 1.14 27.67 11.86
CA VAL A 639 0.10 26.90 12.52
C VAL A 639 -0.62 26.10 11.47
N ASN A 640 -0.69 24.80 11.69
CA ASN A 640 -1.50 23.89 10.89
C ASN A 640 -2.82 23.65 11.62
N ASP A 641 -3.87 23.47 10.85
CA ASP A 641 -5.22 23.25 11.36
C ASP A 641 -5.67 24.32 12.35
N LEU A 642 -5.60 25.58 11.92
CA LEU A 642 -6.02 26.74 12.72
C LEU A 642 -7.42 26.60 13.35
N LEU A 643 -8.31 25.85 12.70
CA LEU A 643 -9.68 25.64 13.13
C LEU A 643 -9.87 24.38 13.96
N ASN A 644 -8.82 23.57 14.11
CA ASN A 644 -8.84 22.27 14.79
C ASN A 644 -10.00 21.35 14.31
N ARG A 645 -10.13 21.22 12.97
CA ARG A 645 -11.20 20.45 12.31
C ARG A 645 -10.67 19.38 11.38
N ASN A 646 -9.39 19.01 11.49
CA ASN A 646 -8.81 17.96 10.65
C ASN A 646 -9.46 16.62 10.99
N LYS A 647 -10.00 15.95 9.99
CA LYS A 647 -10.54 14.59 10.07
C LYS A 647 -9.98 13.78 8.91
N ALA A 648 -9.52 12.56 9.17
CA ALA A 648 -9.20 11.61 8.12
C ALA A 648 -10.41 10.72 7.92
N PHE A 649 -10.95 10.74 6.72
CA PHE A 649 -12.13 9.97 6.35
C PHE A 649 -11.77 9.03 5.17
N ALA A 650 -12.14 7.77 5.27
CA ALA A 650 -12.02 6.82 4.19
C ALA A 650 -13.25 5.92 4.11
N ARG A 651 -13.75 5.70 2.90
CA ARG A 651 -14.79 4.72 2.63
C ARG A 651 -14.28 3.67 1.65
N THR A 652 -14.56 2.43 1.96
CA THR A 652 -14.25 1.29 1.09
C THR A 652 -15.53 0.47 0.92
N THR A 653 -15.86 0.16 -0.33
CA THR A 653 -16.94 -0.75 -0.67
C THR A 653 -16.34 -2.03 -1.26
N GLY A 654 -16.82 -3.17 -0.82
CA GLY A 654 -16.38 -4.50 -1.29
C GLY A 654 -17.56 -5.46 -1.35
N SER A 655 -17.29 -6.76 -1.47
CA SER A 655 -18.27 -7.83 -1.63
C SER A 655 -19.34 -7.83 -0.53
N GLY A 656 -20.42 -7.04 -0.70
CA GLY A 656 -21.52 -6.92 0.27
C GLY A 656 -21.19 -6.12 1.53
N LEU A 657 -20.09 -5.36 1.54
CA LEU A 657 -19.64 -4.58 2.69
C LEU A 657 -19.40 -3.12 2.31
N SER A 658 -19.96 -2.21 3.10
CA SER A 658 -19.60 -0.78 3.09
C SER A 658 -18.90 -0.43 4.40
N LEU A 659 -17.67 0.03 4.32
CA LEU A 659 -16.82 0.40 5.44
C LEU A 659 -16.55 1.90 5.44
N ILE A 660 -16.87 2.59 6.52
CA ILE A 660 -16.49 3.98 6.77
C ILE A 660 -15.50 4.03 7.92
N HIS A 661 -14.37 4.66 7.69
CA HIS A 661 -13.32 4.86 8.70
C HIS A 661 -13.10 6.34 8.92
N ILE A 662 -13.26 6.83 10.14
CA ILE A 662 -13.01 8.18 10.57
C ILE A 662 -11.89 8.19 11.59
N SER A 663 -10.85 8.97 11.36
CA SER A 663 -9.78 9.20 12.32
C SER A 663 -9.76 10.67 12.71
N GLU A 664 -9.81 10.95 14.00
CA GLU A 664 -9.71 12.30 14.55
C GLU A 664 -8.37 12.49 15.26
N PRO A 665 -7.70 13.66 15.11
CA PRO A 665 -6.52 13.97 15.89
C PRO A 665 -6.93 14.10 17.37
N THR A 666 -6.20 13.47 18.27
CA THR A 666 -6.40 13.64 19.71
C THR A 666 -5.99 15.05 20.11
N ARG A 667 -6.88 15.78 20.79
CA ARG A 667 -6.51 17.05 21.45
C ARG A 667 -5.45 16.76 22.51
N PRO A 668 -4.37 17.57 22.62
CA PRO A 668 -3.60 17.57 23.84
C PRO A 668 -4.53 17.99 24.98
N GLU A 669 -4.75 17.12 25.95
CA GLU A 669 -5.41 17.51 27.20
C GLU A 669 -4.56 18.63 27.81
N ARG A 670 -5.19 19.79 28.09
CA ARG A 670 -4.57 20.80 28.94
C ARG A 670 -4.29 20.13 30.26
N ILE A 671 -3.03 19.95 30.57
CA ILE A 671 -2.59 19.63 31.92
C ILE A 671 -3.04 20.83 32.76
N SER A 672 -4.10 20.64 33.56
CA SER A 672 -4.57 21.57 34.57
C SER A 672 -3.68 21.46 35.80
#